data_2289d5f07200f8b6ba6b717fa37aa662
#
_entry.id   2289d5f07200f8b6ba6b717fa37aa662
#
_cell.length_a   1.000
_cell.length_b   1.000
_cell.length_c   1.000
_cell.angle_alpha   90.00
_cell.angle_beta   90.00
_cell.angle_gamma   90.00
#
_symmetry.space_group_name_H-M   'P 1'
#
loop_
_entity.id
_entity.type
_entity.pdbx_description
1 polymer ?
#
loop_
_entity_poly.entity_id
_entity_poly.type
_entity_poly.pdbx_seq_one_letter_code
_entity_poly.pdbx_strand_id
1 'polypeptide(L)'
;MMISTTRLWAGRVSSCAALALSIPALAQENGEERSGPIRLEEVVVTATKRTESLQDVPVAVTALTSHDIEVRGYTNYSDFVNSVPNMYMQDQGPGGSTEIYIRGLVAQGGAGFPVATYFGEAVTSVLTNHGGQTNLQLVDIDRVEVLRGPQGTLFGANSLAGVLRVVPNAPNLKNFQVDAAASGWSTARSGDGSEHFEGVINVPIISGQLAGRLVAYQDHIAGFIDNVVPAAPANDYSAGFGAPDGTLVIPGHSAFTRKDINSEDVWGVRAAAAWKPTEALHIDASYVAQESRLNSEAGVQPALGDYLVQRPLDLYSRGEGMEQQRIGQLVVGYDWTHVSITSATAYTRMARFTNQDIGFLAEAAGLGNQLWPLLDRSKGESFTQEVRVQSRGESPLQWLAGYFYTNTNFDLSQYVPDYSCPACLPEVLFQQPFAIRTLGNAVGEKTKQQSVFAEVSYDITSQFTAGVGGRYLKDYIESLNPAAEGLLVGGFEDAPPPVGGRSSIFNPSAYLRFKASEDMTYYIQAAKGFRSGAPNQPLSYDPNGPCADTAAANGVKPLTDPDKLWTYELGSKATWFDKRLAANVALFHQKWTGVQLTATQACGFNAAVNGGDASGNGAELEMTAQITKALSANLTASYVYNEFKSVSPGVGYAVGDRVPGAPEENASAGLQYNFSLNPSWSGYARADYSYVGDVHFVFGTGPAATTYLQGGFGQANFRFQLQHAALGLEFFARNLTNKRAAENTGDPNQGGFAYMLRPRELGVEVRYSFEKPM
;
A
#
# COMPACT_ATOMS: atom_id res chain seq x y z
N MET A 1 -4.26 -10.17 -39.70
CA MET A 1 -4.52 -8.82 -40.24
C MET A 1 -4.53 -7.90 -39.00
N MET A 2 -3.33 -7.59 -38.51
CA MET A 2 -3.09 -6.77 -37.31
C MET A 2 -2.90 -5.32 -37.74
N ILE A 3 -3.78 -4.45 -37.28
CA ILE A 3 -3.62 -3.01 -37.42
C ILE A 3 -2.93 -2.53 -36.12
N SER A 4 -1.68 -2.10 -36.31
CA SER A 4 -0.87 -1.44 -35.27
C SER A 4 -1.50 -0.10 -34.89
N THR A 5 -2.04 0.00 -33.69
CA THR A 5 -2.64 1.22 -33.13
C THR A 5 -1.68 2.06 -32.27
N THR A 6 -0.38 1.78 -32.31
CA THR A 6 0.62 2.40 -31.43
C THR A 6 1.30 3.67 -31.96
N ARG A 7 0.86 4.25 -33.08
CA ARG A 7 1.52 5.45 -33.63
C ARG A 7 0.65 6.70 -33.82
N LEU A 8 -0.53 6.78 -33.22
CA LEU A 8 -1.44 7.91 -33.43
C LEU A 8 -1.61 8.86 -32.24
N TRP A 9 -0.95 8.61 -31.09
CA TRP A 9 -1.09 9.45 -29.90
C TRP A 9 0.07 10.43 -29.65
N ALA A 10 1.27 10.17 -30.14
CA ALA A 10 2.44 11.04 -29.95
C ALA A 10 2.38 12.40 -30.68
N GLY A 11 1.42 12.62 -31.56
CA GLY A 11 1.29 13.84 -32.37
C GLY A 11 0.28 14.87 -31.88
N ARG A 12 -0.49 14.61 -30.81
CA ARG A 12 -1.57 15.52 -30.38
C ARG A 12 -1.40 16.18 -29.02
N VAL A 13 -0.41 15.80 -28.22
CA VAL A 13 -0.18 16.41 -26.90
C VAL A 13 0.61 17.72 -27.00
N SER A 14 1.42 17.92 -28.04
CA SER A 14 2.13 19.19 -28.27
C SER A 14 1.22 20.41 -28.56
N SER A 15 -0.07 20.21 -28.84
CA SER A 15 -0.98 21.30 -29.14
C SER A 15 -1.76 21.85 -27.93
N CYS A 16 -1.80 21.14 -26.81
CA CYS A 16 -2.48 21.61 -25.58
C CYS A 16 -1.60 22.52 -24.72
N ALA A 17 -0.26 22.39 -24.78
CA ALA A 17 0.66 23.26 -24.03
C ALA A 17 0.71 24.71 -24.58
N ALA A 18 0.26 24.95 -25.80
CA ALA A 18 0.26 26.27 -26.43
C ALA A 18 -0.97 27.12 -26.10
N LEU A 19 -2.04 26.56 -25.50
CA LEU A 19 -3.25 27.30 -25.15
C LEU A 19 -3.24 27.90 -23.74
N ALA A 20 -2.29 27.53 -22.89
CA ALA A 20 -2.21 28.05 -21.51
C ALA A 20 -1.52 29.43 -21.39
N LEU A 21 -0.95 29.96 -22.48
CA LEU A 21 -0.18 31.21 -22.45
C LEU A 21 -0.95 32.49 -22.80
N SER A 22 -2.28 32.44 -22.94
CA SER A 22 -3.08 33.62 -23.31
C SER A 22 -4.25 33.94 -22.37
N ILE A 23 -4.12 33.67 -21.06
CA ILE A 23 -5.08 34.15 -20.06
C ILE A 23 -4.56 35.49 -19.50
N PRO A 24 -5.32 36.58 -19.62
CA PRO A 24 -4.90 37.90 -19.11
C PRO A 24 -4.87 37.86 -17.57
N ALA A 25 -3.79 38.38 -17.01
CA ALA A 25 -3.63 38.65 -15.58
C ALA A 25 -4.69 39.66 -15.11
N LEU A 26 -5.75 39.19 -14.49
CA LEU A 26 -6.71 39.97 -13.76
C LEU A 26 -7.08 39.25 -12.48
N ALA A 27 -6.35 39.58 -11.41
CA ALA A 27 -6.89 39.77 -10.07
C ALA A 27 -5.74 39.98 -9.10
N GLN A 28 -5.57 41.20 -8.70
CA GLN A 28 -4.73 41.59 -7.60
C GLN A 28 -5.61 41.47 -6.35
N GLU A 29 -5.50 40.40 -5.59
CA GLU A 29 -5.96 40.38 -4.20
C GLU A 29 -4.76 40.45 -3.27
N ASN A 30 -4.81 41.50 -2.43
CA ASN A 30 -3.82 41.81 -1.42
C ASN A 30 -3.69 40.64 -0.44
N GLY A 31 -2.55 39.98 -0.43
CA GLY A 31 -2.17 39.08 0.65
C GLY A 31 -2.12 39.86 1.97
N GLU A 32 -3.13 39.75 2.80
CA GLU A 32 -3.08 40.17 4.18
C GLU A 32 -1.93 39.37 4.84
N GLU A 33 -0.89 40.09 5.31
CA GLU A 33 0.06 39.53 6.26
C GLU A 33 -0.75 38.95 7.42
N ARG A 34 -0.76 37.61 7.59
CA ARG A 34 -1.33 36.95 8.76
C ARG A 34 -0.61 37.48 10.01
N SER A 35 -1.12 38.55 10.59
CA SER A 35 -0.63 39.18 11.83
C SER A 35 -1.01 38.39 13.09
N GLY A 36 -1.40 37.12 12.96
CA GLY A 36 -1.77 36.23 14.06
C GLY A 36 -0.54 35.70 14.84
N PRO A 37 -0.75 35.20 16.06
CA PRO A 37 0.29 34.56 16.84
C PRO A 37 0.83 33.34 16.07
N ILE A 38 2.14 33.07 16.21
CA ILE A 38 2.82 31.91 15.63
C ILE A 38 2.25 30.66 16.31
N ARG A 39 1.44 29.85 15.62
CA ARG A 39 0.83 28.62 16.14
C ARG A 39 0.79 27.58 15.04
N LEU A 40 0.90 26.31 15.42
CA LEU A 40 0.59 25.18 14.54
C LEU A 40 -0.91 25.17 14.23
N GLU A 41 -1.28 24.82 13.03
CA GLU A 41 -2.68 24.60 12.64
C GLU A 41 -3.21 23.36 13.36
N GLU A 42 -4.47 23.42 13.77
CA GLU A 42 -5.13 22.28 14.38
C GLU A 42 -5.45 21.23 13.33
N VAL A 43 -4.92 20.04 13.50
CA VAL A 43 -5.15 18.92 12.58
C VAL A 43 -6.39 18.15 13.04
N VAL A 44 -7.35 18.03 12.15
CA VAL A 44 -8.61 17.30 12.38
C VAL A 44 -8.54 15.94 11.68
N VAL A 45 -8.96 14.90 12.36
CA VAL A 45 -8.96 13.52 11.87
C VAL A 45 -10.33 12.88 11.98
N THR A 46 -10.55 11.81 11.24
CA THR A 46 -11.78 11.00 11.29
C THR A 46 -11.48 9.54 11.70
N ALA A 47 -10.39 9.39 12.43
CA ALA A 47 -9.84 8.11 12.90
C ALA A 47 -10.83 7.29 13.77
N THR A 48 -11.71 7.95 14.52
CA THR A 48 -12.75 7.33 15.36
C THR A 48 -14.11 7.25 14.66
N LYS A 49 -14.17 7.41 13.34
CA LYS A 49 -15.42 7.59 12.57
C LYS A 49 -16.19 8.87 12.97
N ARG A 50 -15.57 9.76 13.72
CA ARG A 50 -16.02 11.10 14.13
C ARG A 50 -14.97 12.12 13.70
N THR A 51 -15.39 13.34 13.48
CA THR A 51 -14.49 14.47 13.24
C THR A 51 -14.00 15.01 14.57
N GLU A 52 -12.72 14.80 14.88
CA GLU A 52 -12.12 15.16 16.19
C GLU A 52 -10.74 15.79 15.98
N SER A 53 -10.28 16.61 16.91
CA SER A 53 -8.90 17.08 16.92
C SER A 53 -7.93 15.92 17.13
N LEU A 54 -6.84 15.88 16.36
CA LEU A 54 -5.79 14.87 16.51
C LEU A 54 -5.29 14.76 17.96
N GLN A 55 -5.25 15.90 18.69
CA GLN A 55 -4.76 15.97 20.07
C GLN A 55 -5.74 15.36 21.08
N ASP A 56 -7.03 15.23 20.73
CA ASP A 56 -8.05 14.69 21.62
C ASP A 56 -8.32 13.18 21.39
N VAL A 57 -7.86 12.59 20.28
CA VAL A 57 -8.08 11.18 19.96
C VAL A 57 -7.19 10.26 20.81
N PRO A 58 -7.76 9.30 21.62
CA PRO A 58 -6.99 8.45 22.53
C PRO A 58 -6.37 7.23 21.85
N VAL A 59 -5.69 7.43 20.72
CA VAL A 59 -4.96 6.41 19.95
C VAL A 59 -3.79 7.06 19.22
N ALA A 60 -2.74 6.29 18.94
CA ALA A 60 -1.62 6.75 18.11
C ALA A 60 -2.08 6.93 16.67
N VAL A 61 -2.10 8.18 16.19
CA VAL A 61 -2.50 8.56 14.81
C VAL A 61 -1.49 9.53 14.24
N THR A 62 -1.02 9.26 13.03
CA THR A 62 -0.34 10.24 12.16
C THR A 62 -1.33 10.78 11.15
N ALA A 63 -1.38 12.09 10.99
CA ALA A 63 -2.14 12.73 9.92
C ALA A 63 -1.19 13.60 9.09
N LEU A 64 -1.09 13.31 7.80
CA LEU A 64 -0.38 14.11 6.82
C LEU A 64 -1.43 14.95 6.07
N THR A 65 -1.37 16.26 6.24
CA THR A 65 -2.29 17.20 5.57
C THR A 65 -1.97 17.34 4.08
N SER A 66 -2.87 17.93 3.30
CA SER A 66 -2.60 18.29 1.90
C SER A 66 -1.31 19.12 1.76
N HIS A 67 -1.09 20.07 2.69
CA HIS A 67 0.13 20.87 2.73
C HIS A 67 1.39 20.00 2.99
N ASP A 68 1.33 19.04 3.94
CA ASP A 68 2.45 18.12 4.19
C ASP A 68 2.77 17.27 2.96
N ILE A 69 1.74 16.76 2.27
CA ILE A 69 1.88 15.96 1.06
C ILE A 69 2.57 16.79 -0.03
N GLU A 70 2.13 18.02 -0.23
CA GLU A 70 2.66 18.93 -1.25
C GLU A 70 4.11 19.32 -0.97
N VAL A 71 4.41 19.92 0.19
CA VAL A 71 5.76 20.46 0.49
C VAL A 71 6.82 19.37 0.64
N ARG A 72 6.44 18.13 0.96
CA ARG A 72 7.34 16.97 0.99
C ARG A 72 7.40 16.25 -0.34
N GLY A 73 6.46 16.55 -1.27
CA GLY A 73 6.34 15.96 -2.59
C GLY A 73 6.06 14.47 -2.57
N TYR A 74 5.13 14.08 -1.72
CA TYR A 74 4.64 12.71 -1.67
C TYR A 74 3.65 12.47 -2.80
N THR A 75 3.96 11.56 -3.71
CA THR A 75 3.15 11.23 -4.88
C THR A 75 2.39 9.92 -4.72
N ASN A 76 2.87 9.01 -3.89
CA ASN A 76 2.26 7.72 -3.62
C ASN A 76 2.58 7.24 -2.19
N TYR A 77 2.21 6.00 -1.83
CA TYR A 77 2.41 5.46 -0.48
C TYR A 77 3.87 5.24 -0.13
N SER A 78 4.71 4.84 -1.10
CA SER A 78 6.14 4.60 -0.89
C SER A 78 6.88 5.86 -0.42
N ASP A 79 6.43 7.04 -0.87
CA ASP A 79 7.08 8.31 -0.54
C ASP A 79 6.95 8.70 0.93
N PHE A 80 5.80 8.41 1.57
CA PHE A 80 5.55 8.85 2.95
C PHE A 80 5.73 7.78 4.02
N VAL A 81 5.72 6.49 3.64
CA VAL A 81 5.73 5.38 4.60
C VAL A 81 6.86 5.50 5.62
N ASN A 82 8.06 5.91 5.20
CA ASN A 82 9.23 6.07 6.07
C ASN A 82 9.17 7.35 6.94
N SER A 83 8.16 8.20 6.77
CA SER A 83 7.93 9.38 7.62
C SER A 83 6.90 9.13 8.73
N VAL A 84 6.29 7.96 8.75
CA VAL A 84 5.34 7.53 9.77
C VAL A 84 6.02 6.57 10.75
N PRO A 85 5.94 6.80 12.08
CA PRO A 85 6.56 5.92 13.06
C PRO A 85 6.10 4.46 12.93
N ASN A 86 7.04 3.51 13.00
CA ASN A 86 6.79 2.07 12.94
C ASN A 86 6.00 1.60 11.70
N MET A 87 6.03 2.36 10.62
CA MET A 87 5.46 1.97 9.34
C MET A 87 6.58 1.59 8.37
N TYR A 88 6.36 0.53 7.62
CA TYR A 88 7.27 0.03 6.60
C TYR A 88 6.45 -0.55 5.45
N MET A 89 6.95 -0.45 4.24
CA MET A 89 6.30 -0.99 3.06
C MET A 89 7.30 -1.79 2.23
N GLN A 90 6.87 -2.96 1.79
CA GLN A 90 7.53 -3.71 0.74
C GLN A 90 6.72 -3.52 -0.54
N ASP A 91 7.36 -2.97 -1.57
CA ASP A 91 6.72 -2.72 -2.86
C ASP A 91 7.56 -3.37 -3.96
N GLN A 92 6.92 -4.22 -4.74
CA GLN A 92 7.52 -4.91 -5.88
C GLN A 92 7.13 -4.26 -7.23
N GLY A 93 6.47 -3.11 -7.15
CA GLY A 93 5.96 -2.39 -8.32
C GLY A 93 4.64 -2.94 -8.87
N PRO A 94 4.08 -2.30 -9.92
CA PRO A 94 2.82 -2.69 -10.53
C PRO A 94 2.80 -4.14 -10.99
N GLY A 95 1.76 -4.86 -10.54
CA GLY A 95 1.62 -6.30 -10.76
C GLY A 95 2.35 -7.18 -9.74
N GLY A 96 3.31 -6.64 -9.00
CA GLY A 96 3.96 -7.29 -7.88
C GLY A 96 3.15 -7.22 -6.58
N SER A 97 3.72 -7.65 -5.47
CA SER A 97 3.09 -7.55 -4.15
C SER A 97 3.46 -6.20 -3.50
N THR A 98 2.46 -5.47 -3.04
CA THR A 98 2.64 -4.32 -2.15
C THR A 98 2.11 -4.70 -0.78
N GLU A 99 2.94 -4.59 0.24
CA GLU A 99 2.63 -4.99 1.61
C GLU A 99 3.00 -3.90 2.60
N ILE A 100 2.02 -3.46 3.41
CA ILE A 100 2.21 -2.42 4.41
C ILE A 100 2.25 -3.06 5.80
N TYR A 101 3.25 -2.69 6.58
CA TYR A 101 3.50 -3.19 7.93
C TYR A 101 3.46 -2.04 8.93
N ILE A 102 2.86 -2.28 10.08
CA ILE A 102 2.81 -1.34 11.20
C ILE A 102 3.22 -2.08 12.47
N ARG A 103 4.12 -1.47 13.28
CA ARG A 103 4.59 -2.00 14.58
C ARG A 103 5.19 -3.41 14.49
N GLY A 104 5.90 -3.71 13.40
CA GLY A 104 6.56 -5.00 13.20
C GLY A 104 5.60 -6.18 12.98
N LEU A 105 4.33 -5.90 12.64
CA LEU A 105 3.33 -6.91 12.31
C LEU A 105 3.33 -7.11 10.80
N VAL A 106 3.79 -8.27 10.37
CA VAL A 106 4.07 -8.56 8.96
C VAL A 106 3.01 -9.50 8.37
N ALA A 107 2.79 -9.39 7.06
CA ALA A 107 2.24 -10.44 6.24
C ALA A 107 3.41 -11.19 5.59
N GLN A 108 3.37 -12.51 5.57
CA GLN A 108 4.25 -13.30 4.73
C GLN A 108 3.38 -13.99 3.68
N GLY A 109 3.90 -14.21 2.49
CA GLY A 109 3.15 -14.68 1.32
C GLY A 109 2.16 -15.80 1.64
N GLY A 110 0.91 -15.65 1.22
CA GLY A 110 -0.18 -16.57 1.53
C GLY A 110 -0.96 -16.28 2.83
N ALA A 111 -0.54 -15.30 3.65
CA ALA A 111 -1.31 -14.79 4.78
C ALA A 111 -1.98 -13.45 4.42
N GLY A 112 -3.17 -13.17 4.95
CA GLY A 112 -3.86 -11.90 4.71
C GLY A 112 -3.09 -10.70 5.27
N PHE A 113 -3.36 -9.49 4.75
CA PHE A 113 -2.67 -8.27 5.14
C PHE A 113 -3.06 -7.82 6.55
N PRO A 114 -2.09 -7.38 7.39
CA PRO A 114 -2.36 -6.93 8.75
C PRO A 114 -2.88 -5.50 8.84
N VAL A 115 -2.75 -4.69 7.79
CA VAL A 115 -3.16 -3.28 7.71
C VAL A 115 -4.30 -3.13 6.73
N ALA A 116 -5.42 -2.55 7.18
CA ALA A 116 -6.53 -2.21 6.29
C ALA A 116 -6.25 -0.90 5.57
N THR A 117 -6.50 -0.84 4.25
CA THR A 117 -6.37 0.37 3.45
C THR A 117 -7.73 0.89 3.01
N TYR A 118 -7.89 2.22 3.06
CA TYR A 118 -9.13 2.91 2.70
C TYR A 118 -8.86 4.09 1.77
N PHE A 119 -9.75 4.29 0.81
CA PHE A 119 -9.86 5.54 0.06
C PHE A 119 -11.24 6.15 0.34
N GLY A 120 -11.28 7.25 1.09
CA GLY A 120 -12.53 7.78 1.67
C GLY A 120 -13.16 6.79 2.65
N GLU A 121 -14.36 6.30 2.34
CA GLU A 121 -15.06 5.26 3.09
C GLU A 121 -14.94 3.86 2.44
N ALA A 122 -14.33 3.77 1.25
CA ALA A 122 -14.17 2.52 0.53
C ALA A 122 -12.96 1.72 1.03
N VAL A 123 -13.14 0.45 1.36
CA VAL A 123 -12.06 -0.50 1.63
C VAL A 123 -11.36 -0.81 0.30
N THR A 124 -10.06 -0.56 0.22
CA THR A 124 -9.24 -0.82 -0.98
C THR A 124 -8.39 -2.07 -0.87
N SER A 125 -8.08 -2.54 0.34
CA SER A 125 -7.47 -3.85 0.54
C SER A 125 -8.45 -4.95 0.20
N VAL A 126 -8.09 -5.81 -0.75
CA VAL A 126 -8.87 -7.01 -1.06
C VAL A 126 -8.71 -8.00 0.10
N LEU A 127 -9.83 -8.47 0.66
CA LEU A 127 -9.84 -9.41 1.78
C LEU A 127 -9.51 -10.84 1.32
N THR A 128 -8.30 -11.04 0.81
CA THR A 128 -7.80 -12.34 0.37
C THR A 128 -6.33 -12.52 0.74
N ASN A 129 -5.83 -13.73 0.61
CA ASN A 129 -4.44 -14.05 0.94
C ASN A 129 -3.48 -13.90 -0.25
N HIS A 130 -4.01 -13.76 -1.45
CA HIS A 130 -3.25 -13.66 -2.70
C HIS A 130 -3.39 -12.29 -3.38
N GLY A 131 -4.25 -11.40 -2.83
CA GLY A 131 -4.35 -10.02 -3.29
C GLY A 131 -3.18 -9.19 -2.74
N GLY A 132 -2.75 -8.15 -3.43
CA GLY A 132 -1.85 -7.12 -2.90
C GLY A 132 -2.62 -5.91 -2.39
N GLN A 133 -1.95 -5.04 -1.66
CA GLN A 133 -2.44 -3.71 -1.37
C GLN A 133 -2.13 -2.80 -2.57
N THR A 134 -3.03 -1.88 -2.90
CA THR A 134 -2.84 -0.98 -4.04
C THR A 134 -2.06 0.24 -3.61
N ASN A 135 -1.06 0.64 -4.40
CA ASN A 135 -0.34 1.89 -4.26
C ASN A 135 -1.03 2.97 -5.12
N LEU A 136 -1.90 3.77 -4.50
CA LEU A 136 -2.62 4.84 -5.19
C LEU A 136 -1.81 6.13 -5.23
N GLN A 137 -1.94 6.88 -6.35
CA GLN A 137 -1.38 8.21 -6.47
C GLN A 137 -2.11 9.20 -5.54
N LEU A 138 -1.35 10.06 -4.86
CA LEU A 138 -1.84 11.05 -3.90
C LEU A 138 -2.20 12.39 -4.56
N VAL A 139 -2.91 12.35 -5.67
CA VAL A 139 -3.34 13.55 -6.39
C VAL A 139 -4.64 14.08 -5.81
N ASP A 140 -4.65 15.36 -5.45
CA ASP A 140 -5.80 16.07 -4.90
C ASP A 140 -6.36 15.40 -3.63
N ILE A 141 -5.47 15.18 -2.66
CA ILE A 141 -5.77 14.56 -1.38
C ILE A 141 -5.86 15.61 -0.28
N ASP A 142 -6.91 15.54 0.55
CA ASP A 142 -7.09 16.38 1.73
C ASP A 142 -6.11 15.98 2.84
N ARG A 143 -6.01 14.68 3.12
CA ARG A 143 -5.08 14.14 4.11
C ARG A 143 -4.90 12.63 4.00
N VAL A 144 -3.83 12.13 4.60
CA VAL A 144 -3.60 10.71 4.87
C VAL A 144 -3.61 10.49 6.37
N GLU A 145 -4.44 9.57 6.84
CA GLU A 145 -4.54 9.18 8.26
C GLU A 145 -3.95 7.77 8.44
N VAL A 146 -2.99 7.61 9.34
CA VAL A 146 -2.43 6.30 9.71
C VAL A 146 -2.71 6.04 11.18
N LEU A 147 -3.63 5.10 11.44
CA LEU A 147 -3.95 4.65 12.78
C LEU A 147 -3.08 3.44 13.12
N ARG A 148 -2.28 3.55 14.17
CA ARG A 148 -1.36 2.49 14.58
C ARG A 148 -1.92 1.68 15.74
N GLY A 149 -1.71 0.36 15.67
CA GLY A 149 -2.31 -0.61 16.59
C GLY A 149 -3.69 -1.10 16.15
N PRO A 150 -4.24 -2.09 16.86
CA PRO A 150 -5.48 -2.75 16.47
C PRO A 150 -6.67 -1.81 16.34
N GLN A 151 -7.33 -1.82 15.18
CA GLN A 151 -8.53 -1.05 14.88
C GLN A 151 -9.74 -1.95 14.61
N GLY A 152 -9.71 -3.18 15.11
CA GLY A 152 -10.74 -4.19 14.87
C GLY A 152 -12.15 -3.82 15.33
N THR A 153 -12.30 -2.87 16.24
CA THR A 153 -13.60 -2.38 16.75
C THR A 153 -14.33 -1.55 15.68
N LEU A 154 -13.69 -0.54 15.11
CA LEU A 154 -14.33 0.41 14.19
C LEU A 154 -14.13 0.06 12.71
N PHE A 155 -12.98 -0.51 12.34
CA PHE A 155 -12.62 -0.77 10.94
C PHE A 155 -12.74 -2.24 10.52
N GLY A 156 -12.72 -3.19 11.45
CA GLY A 156 -13.02 -4.60 11.21
C GLY A 156 -11.83 -5.47 10.86
N ALA A 157 -12.04 -6.44 9.96
CA ALA A 157 -10.98 -7.36 9.57
C ALA A 157 -9.85 -6.68 8.81
N ASN A 158 -8.66 -7.31 8.85
CA ASN A 158 -7.41 -6.78 8.29
C ASN A 158 -6.95 -5.45 8.90
N SER A 159 -7.54 -5.03 10.04
CA SER A 159 -7.05 -3.94 10.88
C SER A 159 -6.35 -4.46 12.15
N LEU A 160 -5.60 -5.56 12.00
CA LEU A 160 -4.81 -6.19 13.06
C LEU A 160 -3.72 -5.23 13.56
N ALA A 161 -2.94 -4.68 12.63
CA ALA A 161 -1.79 -3.80 12.90
C ALA A 161 -2.17 -2.31 12.88
N GLY A 162 -3.20 -1.96 12.10
CA GLY A 162 -3.61 -0.57 11.92
C GLY A 162 -4.48 -0.34 10.70
N VAL A 163 -4.66 0.94 10.39
CA VAL A 163 -5.42 1.41 9.21
C VAL A 163 -4.65 2.53 8.53
N LEU A 164 -4.52 2.44 7.21
CA LEU A 164 -4.12 3.52 6.33
C LEU A 164 -5.35 4.05 5.60
N ARG A 165 -5.67 5.32 5.79
CA ARG A 165 -6.82 5.95 5.14
C ARG A 165 -6.39 7.18 4.36
N VAL A 166 -6.63 7.16 3.06
CA VAL A 166 -6.46 8.30 2.16
C VAL A 166 -7.80 9.01 2.03
N VAL A 167 -7.86 10.26 2.40
CA VAL A 167 -9.08 11.10 2.33
C VAL A 167 -8.93 12.08 1.17
N PRO A 168 -9.66 11.91 0.07
CA PRO A 168 -9.59 12.82 -1.06
C PRO A 168 -10.30 14.14 -0.76
N ASN A 169 -9.90 15.22 -1.46
CA ASN A 169 -10.63 16.48 -1.42
C ASN A 169 -12.07 16.30 -1.92
N ALA A 170 -13.01 16.77 -1.11
CA ALA A 170 -14.43 16.81 -1.49
C ALA A 170 -14.70 17.96 -2.48
N PRO A 171 -15.76 17.86 -3.33
CA PRO A 171 -16.21 18.98 -4.15
C PRO A 171 -16.57 20.20 -3.30
N ASN A 172 -15.97 21.35 -3.60
CA ASN A 172 -16.24 22.61 -2.91
C ASN A 172 -17.55 23.21 -3.45
N LEU A 173 -18.54 23.38 -2.56
CA LEU A 173 -19.88 23.86 -2.90
C LEU A 173 -19.94 25.37 -3.21
N LYS A 174 -18.87 26.13 -2.93
CA LYS A 174 -18.87 27.60 -3.00
C LYS A 174 -17.90 28.17 -4.01
N ASN A 175 -16.76 27.51 -4.23
CA ASN A 175 -15.66 28.08 -5.01
C ASN A 175 -15.45 27.30 -6.29
N PHE A 176 -15.31 28.01 -7.40
CA PHE A 176 -14.74 27.47 -8.62
C PHE A 176 -13.22 27.38 -8.44
N GLN A 177 -12.63 26.23 -8.75
CA GLN A 177 -11.21 25.97 -8.59
C GLN A 177 -10.65 25.26 -9.82
N VAL A 178 -9.45 25.67 -10.23
CA VAL A 178 -8.65 24.99 -11.25
C VAL A 178 -7.23 24.91 -10.74
N ASP A 179 -6.70 23.68 -10.61
CA ASP A 179 -5.30 23.42 -10.31
C ASP A 179 -4.70 22.61 -11.45
N ALA A 180 -3.46 22.88 -11.77
CA ALA A 180 -2.69 22.10 -12.74
C ALA A 180 -1.22 22.07 -12.32
N ALA A 181 -0.57 20.92 -12.48
CA ALA A 181 0.87 20.81 -12.31
C ALA A 181 1.49 20.00 -13.46
N ALA A 182 2.73 20.35 -13.76
CA ALA A 182 3.56 19.62 -14.70
C ALA A 182 4.99 19.57 -14.17
N SER A 183 5.56 18.38 -14.08
CA SER A 183 6.94 18.20 -13.67
C SER A 183 7.72 17.33 -14.62
N GLY A 184 9.04 17.54 -14.66
CA GLY A 184 9.98 16.72 -15.40
C GLY A 184 11.25 16.52 -14.57
N TRP A 185 11.78 15.30 -14.59
CA TRP A 185 13.01 14.99 -13.86
C TRP A 185 13.87 13.94 -14.55
N SER A 186 15.14 13.95 -14.20
CA SER A 186 16.11 12.94 -14.59
C SER A 186 16.44 12.02 -13.44
N THR A 187 16.52 10.72 -13.70
CA THR A 187 16.98 9.70 -12.74
C THR A 187 18.43 9.36 -13.05
N ALA A 188 19.31 9.38 -12.05
CA ALA A 188 20.71 9.00 -12.24
C ALA A 188 20.80 7.57 -12.77
N ARG A 189 21.64 7.31 -13.78
CA ARG A 189 21.78 6.06 -14.55
C ARG A 189 20.73 5.84 -15.64
N SER A 190 19.57 6.47 -15.60
CA SER A 190 18.60 6.36 -16.69
C SER A 190 19.05 7.16 -17.92
N GLY A 191 18.80 6.61 -19.10
CA GLY A 191 18.96 7.29 -20.38
C GLY A 191 17.68 8.03 -20.81
N ASP A 192 16.59 7.89 -20.06
CA ASP A 192 15.30 8.48 -20.34
C ASP A 192 14.92 9.51 -19.27
N GLY A 193 13.95 10.40 -19.58
CA GLY A 193 13.40 11.38 -18.66
C GLY A 193 12.07 10.90 -18.07
N SER A 194 11.77 11.41 -16.90
CA SER A 194 10.46 11.19 -16.27
C SER A 194 9.62 12.45 -16.34
N GLU A 195 8.29 12.28 -16.38
CA GLU A 195 7.34 13.39 -16.43
C GLU A 195 6.07 13.09 -15.63
N HIS A 196 5.44 14.13 -15.11
CA HIS A 196 4.14 14.09 -14.43
C HIS A 196 3.27 15.24 -14.91
N PHE A 197 1.98 14.95 -15.11
CA PHE A 197 0.95 15.95 -15.40
C PHE A 197 -0.27 15.68 -14.54
N GLU A 198 -0.80 16.72 -13.92
CA GLU A 198 -2.07 16.65 -13.19
C GLU A 198 -2.96 17.86 -13.47
N GLY A 199 -4.27 17.65 -13.36
CA GLY A 199 -5.26 18.68 -13.49
C GLY A 199 -6.48 18.42 -12.61
N VAL A 200 -6.96 19.47 -11.96
CA VAL A 200 -8.13 19.46 -11.09
C VAL A 200 -9.07 20.59 -11.52
N ILE A 201 -10.36 20.28 -11.62
CA ILE A 201 -11.41 21.28 -11.79
C ILE A 201 -12.55 21.03 -10.80
N ASN A 202 -12.94 22.07 -10.08
CA ASN A 202 -14.10 22.06 -9.19
C ASN A 202 -15.11 23.10 -9.64
N VAL A 203 -16.36 22.67 -9.82
CA VAL A 203 -17.45 23.54 -10.30
C VAL A 203 -18.62 23.48 -9.33
N PRO A 204 -18.94 24.58 -8.62
CA PRO A 204 -20.21 24.74 -7.93
C PRO A 204 -21.34 24.88 -8.97
N ILE A 205 -22.14 23.84 -9.14
CA ILE A 205 -23.25 23.80 -10.09
C ILE A 205 -24.44 24.60 -9.56
N ILE A 206 -24.70 24.41 -8.24
CA ILE A 206 -25.65 25.19 -7.46
C ILE A 206 -24.92 25.64 -6.21
N SER A 207 -24.60 26.93 -6.13
CA SER A 207 -23.80 27.48 -5.03
C SER A 207 -24.37 27.10 -3.66
N GLY A 208 -23.49 26.52 -2.81
CA GLY A 208 -23.83 26.03 -1.48
C GLY A 208 -24.59 24.69 -1.44
N GLN A 209 -25.02 24.14 -2.60
CA GLN A 209 -25.84 22.92 -2.62
C GLN A 209 -25.27 21.78 -3.46
N LEU A 210 -24.78 22.05 -4.66
CA LEU A 210 -24.31 21.01 -5.57
C LEU A 210 -23.00 21.43 -6.24
N ALA A 211 -21.98 20.59 -6.13
CA ALA A 211 -20.73 20.77 -6.85
C ALA A 211 -20.23 19.45 -7.45
N GLY A 212 -19.47 19.58 -8.53
CA GLY A 212 -18.71 18.52 -9.16
C GLY A 212 -17.22 18.81 -9.11
N ARG A 213 -16.41 17.77 -8.97
CA ARG A 213 -14.94 17.82 -9.00
C ARG A 213 -14.40 16.73 -9.92
N LEU A 214 -13.50 17.10 -10.81
CA LEU A 214 -12.82 16.18 -11.72
C LEU A 214 -11.33 16.34 -11.55
N VAL A 215 -10.63 15.20 -11.45
CA VAL A 215 -9.18 15.09 -11.35
C VAL A 215 -8.69 14.14 -12.43
N ALA A 216 -7.59 14.48 -13.09
CA ALA A 216 -6.92 13.61 -14.03
C ALA A 216 -5.40 13.77 -13.88
N TYR A 217 -4.65 12.68 -14.01
CA TYR A 217 -3.21 12.69 -13.92
C TYR A 217 -2.58 11.61 -14.81
N GLN A 218 -1.32 11.84 -15.17
CA GLN A 218 -0.49 10.90 -15.92
C GLN A 218 0.97 11.04 -15.47
N ASP A 219 1.64 9.90 -15.24
CA ASP A 219 3.06 9.80 -14.95
C ASP A 219 3.74 8.93 -16.00
N HIS A 220 4.93 9.32 -16.40
CA HIS A 220 5.94 8.45 -17.00
C HIS A 220 7.17 8.48 -16.11
N ILE A 221 7.56 7.33 -15.55
CA ILE A 221 8.67 7.20 -14.62
C ILE A 221 9.75 6.36 -15.28
N ALA A 222 10.88 6.99 -15.62
CA ALA A 222 11.99 6.36 -16.33
C ALA A 222 12.58 5.18 -15.54
N GLY A 223 12.94 4.12 -16.26
CA GLY A 223 13.64 2.95 -15.71
C GLY A 223 15.09 3.27 -15.34
N PHE A 224 15.72 2.40 -14.58
CA PHE A 224 17.12 2.53 -14.14
C PHE A 224 17.83 1.18 -13.97
N ILE A 225 17.16 0.07 -14.32
CA ILE A 225 17.69 -1.30 -14.23
C ILE A 225 18.08 -1.75 -15.63
N ASP A 226 19.28 -2.31 -15.75
CA ASP A 226 19.79 -2.85 -17.00
C ASP A 226 19.69 -4.38 -16.99
N ASN A 227 19.10 -4.95 -18.05
CA ASN A 227 19.10 -6.40 -18.28
C ASN A 227 20.31 -6.77 -19.14
N VAL A 228 21.23 -7.55 -18.54
CA VAL A 228 22.47 -7.99 -19.20
C VAL A 228 22.47 -9.50 -19.29
N VAL A 229 22.11 -10.03 -20.45
CA VAL A 229 21.99 -11.47 -20.68
C VAL A 229 23.19 -11.97 -21.48
N PRO A 230 23.99 -12.91 -20.94
CA PRO A 230 25.11 -13.52 -21.67
C PRO A 230 24.58 -14.41 -22.80
N ALA A 231 25.42 -14.70 -23.76
CA ALA A 231 25.11 -15.70 -24.78
C ALA A 231 24.94 -17.08 -24.13
N ALA A 232 23.91 -17.80 -24.55
CA ALA A 232 23.70 -19.18 -24.15
C ALA A 232 23.54 -20.09 -25.37
N PRO A 233 24.13 -21.31 -25.35
CA PRO A 233 23.88 -22.33 -26.34
C PRO A 233 22.47 -22.87 -26.27
N ALA A 234 21.97 -23.49 -27.32
CA ALA A 234 20.74 -24.28 -27.23
C ALA A 234 20.95 -25.46 -26.25
N ASN A 235 20.02 -25.64 -25.35
CA ASN A 235 20.05 -26.74 -24.37
C ASN A 235 18.88 -27.71 -24.63
N ASP A 236 19.18 -29.00 -24.60
CA ASP A 236 18.22 -30.08 -24.72
C ASP A 236 17.90 -30.63 -23.30
N TYR A 237 16.71 -30.46 -22.81
CA TYR A 237 16.25 -30.90 -21.51
C TYR A 237 15.29 -32.08 -21.58
N SER A 238 15.18 -32.73 -22.72
CA SER A 238 14.23 -33.82 -22.95
C SER A 238 14.36 -35.01 -21.98
N ALA A 239 15.49 -35.16 -21.31
CA ALA A 239 15.76 -36.29 -20.41
C ALA A 239 15.21 -36.11 -18.99
N GLY A 240 14.79 -34.92 -18.57
CA GLY A 240 14.45 -34.62 -17.16
C GLY A 240 12.97 -34.54 -16.80
N PHE A 241 12.08 -34.31 -17.76
CA PHE A 241 10.67 -33.99 -17.47
C PHE A 241 9.62 -34.94 -18.08
N GLY A 242 10.01 -36.08 -18.65
CA GLY A 242 9.06 -37.07 -19.16
C GLY A 242 8.12 -36.52 -20.24
N ALA A 243 8.62 -35.61 -21.09
CA ALA A 243 7.87 -35.10 -22.24
C ALA A 243 7.44 -36.28 -23.13
N PRO A 244 6.14 -36.41 -23.46
CA PRO A 244 5.62 -37.58 -24.19
C PRO A 244 6.22 -37.78 -25.59
N ASP A 245 6.85 -36.76 -26.14
CA ASP A 245 7.41 -36.72 -27.48
C ASP A 245 8.91 -36.37 -27.59
N GLY A 246 9.59 -36.22 -26.43
CA GLY A 246 11.03 -36.38 -26.36
C GLY A 246 11.91 -35.19 -26.66
N THR A 247 11.43 -33.96 -26.85
CA THR A 247 12.34 -32.83 -27.12
C THR A 247 11.89 -31.51 -26.50
N LEU A 248 12.41 -31.18 -25.34
CA LEU A 248 12.37 -29.82 -24.78
C LEU A 248 13.70 -29.10 -25.14
N VAL A 249 13.75 -28.44 -26.26
CA VAL A 249 14.94 -27.69 -26.70
C VAL A 249 14.70 -26.19 -26.52
N ILE A 250 15.46 -25.58 -25.60
CA ILE A 250 15.48 -24.12 -25.47
C ILE A 250 16.51 -23.60 -26.50
N PRO A 251 16.11 -22.72 -27.43
CA PRO A 251 17.03 -22.19 -28.43
C PRO A 251 18.14 -21.37 -27.76
N GLY A 252 19.35 -21.52 -28.28
CA GLY A 252 20.47 -20.68 -27.92
C GLY A 252 20.22 -19.23 -28.37
N HIS A 253 20.81 -18.28 -27.64
CA HIS A 253 20.73 -16.87 -27.95
C HIS A 253 22.12 -16.19 -27.87
N SER A 254 22.30 -15.12 -28.63
CA SER A 254 23.45 -14.24 -28.51
C SER A 254 23.33 -13.38 -27.23
N ALA A 255 24.47 -12.90 -26.72
CA ALA A 255 24.47 -11.91 -25.65
C ALA A 255 23.71 -10.64 -26.06
N PHE A 256 22.95 -10.06 -25.13
CA PHE A 256 22.27 -8.80 -25.37
C PHE A 256 22.24 -7.95 -24.09
N THR A 257 22.08 -6.64 -24.25
CA THR A 257 21.85 -5.70 -23.15
C THR A 257 20.66 -4.82 -23.52
N ARG A 258 19.70 -4.72 -22.59
CA ARG A 258 18.59 -3.79 -22.67
C ARG A 258 18.65 -2.88 -21.44
N LYS A 259 18.72 -1.56 -21.67
CA LYS A 259 18.83 -0.57 -20.61
C LYS A 259 17.48 -0.13 -20.13
N ASP A 260 17.44 0.33 -18.86
CA ASP A 260 16.32 1.05 -18.28
C ASP A 260 14.99 0.29 -18.37
N ILE A 261 15.01 -1.03 -18.13
CA ILE A 261 13.89 -1.92 -18.45
C ILE A 261 12.65 -1.70 -17.56
N ASN A 262 12.81 -1.15 -16.35
CA ASN A 262 11.78 -1.01 -15.35
C ASN A 262 11.10 0.38 -15.36
N SER A 263 10.86 0.96 -16.54
CA SER A 263 10.04 2.17 -16.62
C SER A 263 8.58 1.88 -16.30
N GLU A 264 7.90 2.86 -15.70
CA GLU A 264 6.52 2.75 -15.27
C GLU A 264 5.68 3.87 -15.88
N ASP A 265 4.47 3.53 -16.34
CA ASP A 265 3.45 4.47 -16.81
C ASP A 265 2.22 4.37 -15.90
N VAL A 266 1.80 5.50 -15.33
CA VAL A 266 0.60 5.60 -14.50
C VAL A 266 -0.36 6.61 -15.11
N TRP A 267 -1.64 6.29 -15.12
CA TRP A 267 -2.68 7.28 -15.39
C TRP A 267 -3.87 7.06 -14.47
N GLY A 268 -4.56 8.14 -14.14
CA GLY A 268 -5.75 8.04 -13.32
C GLY A 268 -6.71 9.19 -13.52
N VAL A 269 -7.97 8.91 -13.16
CA VAL A 269 -9.06 9.88 -13.14
C VAL A 269 -9.90 9.70 -11.90
N ARG A 270 -10.40 10.82 -11.34
CA ARG A 270 -11.40 10.83 -10.28
C ARG A 270 -12.51 11.81 -10.63
N ALA A 271 -13.76 11.35 -10.58
CA ALA A 271 -14.94 12.18 -10.66
C ALA A 271 -15.68 12.12 -9.32
N ALA A 272 -16.07 13.25 -8.77
CA ALA A 272 -16.80 13.35 -7.53
C ALA A 272 -17.93 14.39 -7.62
N ALA A 273 -19.02 14.14 -6.89
CA ALA A 273 -20.15 15.06 -6.72
C ALA A 273 -20.53 15.13 -5.25
N ALA A 274 -20.74 16.34 -4.75
CA ALA A 274 -21.28 16.60 -3.43
C ALA A 274 -22.62 17.33 -3.59
N TRP A 275 -23.67 16.80 -2.95
CA TRP A 275 -25.00 17.36 -2.99
C TRP A 275 -25.58 17.52 -1.58
N LYS A 276 -25.89 18.75 -1.23
CA LYS A 276 -26.49 19.14 0.06
C LYS A 276 -27.84 19.80 -0.19
N PRO A 277 -28.91 19.03 -0.51
CA PRO A 277 -30.22 19.58 -0.83
C PRO A 277 -30.89 20.27 0.34
N THR A 278 -30.56 19.91 1.56
CA THR A 278 -30.98 20.56 2.81
C THR A 278 -29.81 20.67 3.77
N GLU A 279 -29.95 21.42 4.86
CA GLU A 279 -28.93 21.51 5.90
C GLU A 279 -28.67 20.16 6.60
N ALA A 280 -29.68 19.28 6.62
CA ALA A 280 -29.59 17.98 7.26
C ALA A 280 -29.10 16.84 6.34
N LEU A 281 -29.36 16.90 5.06
CA LEU A 281 -29.07 15.82 4.10
C LEU A 281 -27.84 16.15 3.27
N HIS A 282 -26.85 15.28 3.28
CA HIS A 282 -25.68 15.34 2.41
C HIS A 282 -25.48 13.99 1.67
N ILE A 283 -25.10 14.09 0.41
CA ILE A 283 -24.88 12.96 -0.48
C ILE A 283 -23.59 13.20 -1.23
N ASP A 284 -22.62 12.31 -1.05
CA ASP A 284 -21.32 12.34 -1.70
C ASP A 284 -21.14 11.09 -2.55
N ALA A 285 -20.87 11.28 -3.83
CA ALA A 285 -20.59 10.19 -4.75
C ALA A 285 -19.23 10.41 -5.40
N SER A 286 -18.44 9.35 -5.55
CA SER A 286 -17.19 9.42 -6.30
C SER A 286 -16.87 8.13 -7.02
N TYR A 287 -16.09 8.28 -8.10
CA TYR A 287 -15.52 7.19 -8.86
C TYR A 287 -14.06 7.48 -9.16
N VAL A 288 -13.19 6.51 -8.90
CA VAL A 288 -11.76 6.54 -9.18
C VAL A 288 -11.40 5.40 -10.11
N ALA A 289 -10.57 5.67 -11.09
CA ALA A 289 -9.90 4.66 -11.90
C ALA A 289 -8.42 5.03 -12.03
N GLN A 290 -7.54 4.09 -11.69
CA GLN A 290 -6.10 4.18 -11.90
C GLN A 290 -5.62 2.93 -12.61
N GLU A 291 -4.64 3.09 -13.49
CA GLU A 291 -3.89 2.01 -14.11
C GLU A 291 -2.40 2.35 -14.05
N SER A 292 -1.61 1.39 -13.58
CA SER A 292 -0.15 1.44 -13.55
C SER A 292 0.40 0.30 -14.38
N ARG A 293 1.40 0.57 -15.21
CA ARG A 293 2.09 -0.40 -16.04
C ARG A 293 3.58 -0.32 -15.83
N LEU A 294 4.19 -1.46 -15.54
CA LEU A 294 5.63 -1.65 -15.46
C LEU A 294 6.12 -2.37 -16.70
N ASN A 295 7.11 -1.82 -17.39
CA ASN A 295 7.60 -2.40 -18.66
C ASN A 295 8.47 -3.65 -18.46
N SER A 296 9.05 -3.84 -17.27
CA SER A 296 9.68 -5.09 -16.82
C SER A 296 9.77 -5.06 -15.31
N GLU A 297 9.87 -6.25 -14.68
CA GLU A 297 10.00 -6.33 -13.21
C GLU A 297 11.14 -5.48 -12.65
N ALA A 298 10.88 -4.86 -11.48
CA ALA A 298 11.82 -3.96 -10.80
C ALA A 298 12.89 -4.68 -9.95
N GLY A 299 12.90 -6.02 -9.89
CA GLY A 299 13.89 -6.78 -9.12
C GLY A 299 15.25 -6.82 -9.81
N VAL A 300 16.33 -6.65 -9.05
CA VAL A 300 17.73 -6.79 -9.49
C VAL A 300 18.36 -8.04 -8.90
N GLN A 301 19.47 -8.49 -9.48
CA GLN A 301 20.30 -9.58 -8.94
C GLN A 301 21.58 -8.98 -8.33
N PRO A 302 21.66 -8.76 -7.01
CA PRO A 302 22.81 -8.11 -6.37
C PRO A 302 24.17 -8.76 -6.65
N ALA A 303 24.18 -10.07 -6.90
CA ALA A 303 25.38 -10.82 -7.29
C ALA A 303 26.00 -10.33 -8.62
N LEU A 304 25.21 -9.73 -9.51
CA LEU A 304 25.69 -9.18 -10.80
C LEU A 304 26.20 -7.75 -10.67
N GLY A 305 25.84 -7.07 -9.60
CA GLY A 305 26.12 -5.66 -9.33
C GLY A 305 24.86 -4.83 -9.12
N ASP A 306 25.05 -3.55 -8.79
CA ASP A 306 23.94 -2.64 -8.54
C ASP A 306 23.13 -2.42 -9.81
N TYR A 307 21.81 -2.58 -9.71
CA TYR A 307 20.84 -2.30 -10.77
C TYR A 307 21.00 -3.14 -12.03
N LEU A 308 21.50 -4.39 -11.88
CA LEU A 308 21.63 -5.34 -12.98
C LEU A 308 20.74 -6.56 -12.76
N VAL A 309 20.26 -7.11 -13.86
CA VAL A 309 19.48 -8.36 -13.86
C VAL A 309 19.82 -9.18 -15.10
N GLN A 310 19.65 -10.49 -15.04
CA GLN A 310 19.70 -11.40 -16.17
C GLN A 310 18.32 -12.04 -16.37
N ARG A 311 17.60 -11.56 -17.38
CA ARG A 311 16.26 -12.07 -17.75
C ARG A 311 16.23 -12.44 -19.22
N PRO A 312 16.49 -13.71 -19.57
CA PRO A 312 16.37 -14.20 -20.92
C PRO A 312 14.97 -14.04 -21.53
N LEU A 313 13.92 -14.00 -20.68
CA LEU A 313 12.54 -13.79 -21.10
C LEU A 313 12.35 -12.54 -21.96
N ASP A 314 13.11 -11.48 -21.70
CA ASP A 314 13.05 -10.23 -22.47
C ASP A 314 13.43 -10.38 -23.96
N LEU A 315 13.98 -11.51 -24.37
CA LEU A 315 14.17 -11.85 -25.79
C LEU A 315 12.85 -12.12 -26.52
N TYR A 316 11.88 -12.69 -25.81
CA TYR A 316 10.65 -13.23 -26.38
C TYR A 316 9.43 -12.39 -26.01
N SER A 317 9.41 -11.86 -24.79
CA SER A 317 8.33 -11.03 -24.28
C SER A 317 8.90 -10.04 -23.26
N ARG A 318 8.29 -8.87 -23.14
CA ARG A 318 8.62 -7.98 -22.03
C ARG A 318 8.05 -8.56 -20.74
N GLY A 319 8.83 -8.54 -19.66
CA GLY A 319 8.36 -8.89 -18.32
C GLY A 319 7.42 -7.81 -17.78
N GLU A 320 6.23 -7.69 -18.37
CA GLU A 320 5.30 -6.61 -18.08
C GLU A 320 4.54 -6.86 -16.78
N GLY A 321 4.38 -5.79 -15.95
CA GLY A 321 3.45 -5.74 -14.86
C GLY A 321 2.32 -4.73 -15.15
N MET A 322 1.10 -5.04 -14.72
CA MET A 322 -0.03 -4.11 -14.82
C MET A 322 -0.90 -4.23 -13.57
N GLU A 323 -1.30 -3.10 -13.06
CA GLU A 323 -2.31 -3.02 -12.00
C GLU A 323 -3.40 -2.02 -12.39
N GLN A 324 -4.65 -2.43 -12.23
CA GLN A 324 -5.83 -1.58 -12.42
C GLN A 324 -6.63 -1.52 -11.14
N GLN A 325 -6.96 -0.32 -10.69
CA GLN A 325 -7.83 -0.08 -9.55
C GLN A 325 -9.03 0.76 -9.96
N ARG A 326 -10.22 0.33 -9.55
CA ARG A 326 -11.48 1.05 -9.74
C ARG A 326 -12.24 1.07 -8.42
N ILE A 327 -12.66 2.27 -7.98
CA ILE A 327 -13.34 2.49 -6.70
C ILE A 327 -14.55 3.36 -6.96
N GLY A 328 -15.75 2.81 -6.73
CA GLY A 328 -16.99 3.58 -6.72
C GLY A 328 -17.52 3.68 -5.29
N GLN A 329 -17.90 4.86 -4.83
CA GLN A 329 -18.49 5.03 -3.50
C GLN A 329 -19.66 6.01 -3.52
N LEU A 330 -20.61 5.76 -2.64
CA LEU A 330 -21.76 6.60 -2.34
C LEU A 330 -21.91 6.71 -0.83
N VAL A 331 -21.84 7.93 -0.31
CA VAL A 331 -22.05 8.22 1.10
C VAL A 331 -23.30 9.09 1.23
N VAL A 332 -24.23 8.67 2.05
CA VAL A 332 -25.46 9.41 2.35
C VAL A 332 -25.51 9.64 3.86
N GLY A 333 -25.54 10.89 4.26
CA GLY A 333 -25.64 11.28 5.65
C GLY A 333 -26.87 12.12 5.92
N TYR A 334 -27.51 11.89 7.06
CA TYR A 334 -28.62 12.70 7.55
C TYR A 334 -28.39 13.10 8.99
N ASP A 335 -28.43 14.38 9.23
CA ASP A 335 -28.17 15.02 10.51
C ASP A 335 -29.44 15.52 11.17
N TRP A 336 -29.84 14.86 12.27
CA TRP A 336 -30.81 15.40 13.22
C TRP A 336 -30.12 16.25 14.28
N THR A 337 -30.91 16.85 15.18
CA THR A 337 -30.38 17.70 16.24
C THR A 337 -29.38 16.98 17.14
N HIS A 338 -29.68 15.73 17.54
CA HIS A 338 -28.88 14.97 18.52
C HIS A 338 -28.28 13.67 17.98
N VAL A 339 -28.61 13.29 16.77
CA VAL A 339 -28.22 12.03 16.16
C VAL A 339 -27.89 12.25 14.69
N SER A 340 -26.88 11.58 14.19
CA SER A 340 -26.64 11.45 12.74
C SER A 340 -26.67 9.99 12.33
N ILE A 341 -27.10 9.75 11.11
CA ILE A 341 -26.99 8.47 10.41
C ILE A 341 -26.14 8.64 9.16
N THR A 342 -25.26 7.70 8.92
CA THR A 342 -24.44 7.63 7.70
C THR A 342 -24.56 6.26 7.09
N SER A 343 -24.81 6.22 5.78
CA SER A 343 -24.75 5.02 4.96
C SER A 343 -23.62 5.17 3.95
N ALA A 344 -22.62 4.30 4.00
CA ALA A 344 -21.50 4.26 3.08
C ALA A 344 -21.55 2.96 2.28
N THR A 345 -21.71 3.08 0.98
CA THR A 345 -21.71 1.98 0.01
C THR A 345 -20.47 2.11 -0.86
N ALA A 346 -19.71 1.05 -1.04
CA ALA A 346 -18.60 1.06 -1.98
C ALA A 346 -18.52 -0.23 -2.80
N TYR A 347 -18.02 -0.08 -4.01
CA TYR A 347 -17.62 -1.19 -4.88
C TYR A 347 -16.18 -0.93 -5.34
N THR A 348 -15.31 -1.91 -5.07
CA THR A 348 -13.92 -1.86 -5.48
C THR A 348 -13.60 -3.01 -6.41
N ARG A 349 -12.79 -2.75 -7.42
CA ARG A 349 -12.27 -3.77 -8.33
C ARG A 349 -10.80 -3.52 -8.55
N MET A 350 -10.01 -4.57 -8.34
CA MET A 350 -8.59 -4.65 -8.65
C MET A 350 -8.38 -5.70 -9.73
N ALA A 351 -7.49 -5.44 -10.67
CA ALA A 351 -6.99 -6.45 -11.60
C ALA A 351 -5.48 -6.28 -11.73
N ARG A 352 -4.76 -7.40 -11.71
CA ARG A 352 -3.30 -7.45 -11.88
C ARG A 352 -2.94 -8.43 -12.97
N PHE A 353 -1.86 -8.12 -13.63
CA PHE A 353 -1.17 -9.01 -14.55
C PHE A 353 0.33 -8.86 -14.33
N THR A 354 1.04 -9.98 -14.24
CA THR A 354 2.50 -10.02 -14.31
C THR A 354 2.95 -11.13 -15.22
N ASN A 355 4.07 -10.86 -15.86
CA ASN A 355 4.83 -11.83 -16.63
C ASN A 355 6.25 -11.85 -16.04
N GLN A 356 6.53 -12.83 -15.19
CA GLN A 356 7.78 -12.93 -14.42
C GLN A 356 8.67 -14.02 -15.01
N ASP A 357 9.99 -13.79 -15.01
CA ASP A 357 10.96 -14.84 -15.32
C ASP A 357 11.30 -15.60 -14.03
N ILE A 358 10.82 -16.82 -13.89
CA ILE A 358 11.11 -17.72 -12.77
C ILE A 358 12.17 -18.80 -13.13
N GLY A 359 13.00 -18.54 -14.14
CA GLY A 359 14.06 -19.47 -14.58
C GLY A 359 15.06 -19.85 -13.48
N PHE A 360 15.20 -19.01 -12.46
CA PHE A 360 15.99 -19.32 -11.25
C PHE A 360 15.48 -20.58 -10.50
N LEU A 361 14.18 -20.89 -10.56
CA LEU A 361 13.65 -22.13 -9.98
C LEU A 361 14.14 -23.35 -10.74
N ALA A 362 14.29 -23.25 -12.05
CA ALA A 362 14.87 -24.30 -12.87
C ALA A 362 16.34 -24.52 -12.52
N GLU A 363 17.09 -23.43 -12.32
CA GLU A 363 18.49 -23.49 -11.89
C GLU A 363 18.63 -24.15 -10.51
N ALA A 364 17.77 -23.76 -9.55
CA ALA A 364 17.72 -24.35 -8.22
C ALA A 364 17.36 -25.85 -8.23
N ALA A 365 16.55 -26.28 -9.21
CA ALA A 365 16.22 -27.69 -9.45
C ALA A 365 17.31 -28.46 -10.22
N GLY A 366 18.45 -27.85 -10.52
CA GLY A 366 19.56 -28.48 -11.26
C GLY A 366 19.32 -28.60 -12.77
N LEU A 367 18.33 -27.88 -13.29
CA LEU A 367 17.93 -27.95 -14.71
C LEU A 367 18.63 -26.89 -15.57
N GLY A 368 19.57 -26.13 -14.97
CA GLY A 368 20.27 -25.02 -15.62
C GLY A 368 19.42 -23.76 -15.75
N ASN A 369 20.02 -22.69 -16.26
CA ASN A 369 19.33 -21.42 -16.48
C ASN A 369 18.34 -21.56 -17.65
N GLN A 370 17.09 -21.82 -17.32
CA GLN A 370 16.00 -22.01 -18.27
C GLN A 370 15.10 -20.77 -18.29
N LEU A 371 14.46 -20.57 -19.42
CA LEU A 371 13.44 -19.58 -19.63
C LEU A 371 12.09 -20.10 -19.11
N TRP A 372 11.68 -19.66 -17.93
CA TRP A 372 10.38 -20.02 -17.33
C TRP A 372 9.56 -18.76 -17.01
N PRO A 373 8.73 -18.25 -17.95
CA PRO A 373 7.80 -17.20 -17.61
C PRO A 373 6.67 -17.74 -16.76
N LEU A 374 6.40 -17.07 -15.67
CA LEU A 374 5.19 -17.20 -14.90
C LEU A 374 4.22 -16.08 -15.29
N LEU A 375 3.13 -16.45 -15.93
CA LEU A 375 2.02 -15.55 -16.21
C LEU A 375 1.05 -15.58 -15.05
N ASP A 376 0.97 -14.49 -14.30
CA ASP A 376 0.07 -14.32 -13.18
C ASP A 376 -1.02 -13.31 -13.54
N ARG A 377 -2.28 -13.70 -13.37
CA ARG A 377 -3.44 -12.83 -13.54
C ARG A 377 -4.32 -12.95 -12.32
N SER A 378 -4.57 -11.82 -11.66
CA SER A 378 -5.48 -11.78 -10.55
C SER A 378 -6.56 -10.71 -10.72
N LYS A 379 -7.73 -10.97 -10.17
CA LYS A 379 -8.87 -10.06 -10.14
C LYS A 379 -9.57 -10.16 -8.80
N GLY A 380 -9.72 -9.03 -8.13
CA GLY A 380 -10.48 -8.89 -6.89
C GLY A 380 -11.66 -7.94 -7.07
N GLU A 381 -12.83 -8.32 -6.59
CA GLU A 381 -14.02 -7.48 -6.55
C GLU A 381 -14.61 -7.52 -5.16
N SER A 382 -14.89 -6.34 -4.59
CA SER A 382 -15.47 -6.23 -3.26
C SER A 382 -16.63 -5.25 -3.24
N PHE A 383 -17.75 -5.67 -2.69
CA PHE A 383 -18.88 -4.81 -2.33
C PHE A 383 -18.88 -4.63 -0.82
N THR A 384 -18.97 -3.37 -0.37
CA THR A 384 -19.04 -3.03 1.06
C THR A 384 -20.23 -2.12 1.33
N GLN A 385 -20.89 -2.35 2.47
CA GLN A 385 -21.98 -1.52 2.98
C GLN A 385 -21.77 -1.29 4.47
N GLU A 386 -21.66 -0.04 4.89
CA GLU A 386 -21.67 0.35 6.29
C GLU A 386 -22.87 1.27 6.57
N VAL A 387 -23.60 1.00 7.64
CA VAL A 387 -24.61 1.92 8.16
C VAL A 387 -24.26 2.18 9.63
N ARG A 388 -24.07 3.45 9.98
CA ARG A 388 -23.76 3.86 11.34
C ARG A 388 -24.67 4.97 11.83
N VAL A 389 -24.97 4.93 13.11
CA VAL A 389 -25.75 5.95 13.83
C VAL A 389 -24.89 6.42 15.00
N GLN A 390 -24.82 7.72 15.21
CA GLN A 390 -24.00 8.29 16.26
C GLN A 390 -24.67 9.49 16.93
N SER A 391 -24.33 9.72 18.20
CA SER A 391 -24.70 10.92 18.93
C SER A 391 -24.05 12.17 18.33
N ARG A 392 -24.74 13.32 18.44
CA ARG A 392 -24.25 14.65 18.07
C ARG A 392 -24.37 15.61 19.26
N GLY A 393 -23.55 16.65 19.22
CA GLY A 393 -23.52 17.70 20.25
C GLY A 393 -22.55 17.38 21.38
N GLU A 394 -22.57 18.24 22.40
CA GLU A 394 -21.60 18.25 23.52
C GLU A 394 -22.09 17.48 24.76
N SER A 395 -22.94 16.46 24.57
CA SER A 395 -23.37 15.60 25.67
C SER A 395 -22.17 14.87 26.28
N PRO A 396 -22.07 14.75 27.61
CA PRO A 396 -21.04 13.94 28.25
C PRO A 396 -21.06 12.48 27.79
N LEU A 397 -22.23 11.98 27.42
CA LEU A 397 -22.38 10.63 26.82
C LEU A 397 -22.34 10.74 25.32
N GLN A 398 -21.29 10.16 24.72
CA GLN A 398 -21.16 9.99 23.28
C GLN A 398 -21.26 8.51 22.94
N TRP A 399 -21.92 8.18 21.84
CA TRP A 399 -22.07 6.81 21.38
C TRP A 399 -22.12 6.72 19.88
N LEU A 400 -21.65 5.60 19.35
CA LEU A 400 -21.70 5.22 17.95
C LEU A 400 -22.09 3.75 17.89
N ALA A 401 -22.97 3.37 16.96
CA ALA A 401 -23.29 1.98 16.65
C ALA A 401 -23.44 1.81 15.16
N GLY A 402 -23.09 0.63 14.64
CA GLY A 402 -23.19 0.38 13.20
C GLY A 402 -23.24 -1.09 12.84
N TYR A 403 -23.60 -1.30 11.58
CA TYR A 403 -23.57 -2.58 10.90
C TYR A 403 -22.67 -2.46 9.67
N PHE A 404 -21.83 -3.47 9.45
CA PHE A 404 -20.96 -3.57 8.30
C PHE A 404 -21.12 -4.91 7.61
N TYR A 405 -21.17 -4.86 6.28
CA TYR A 405 -21.21 -6.02 5.40
C TYR A 405 -20.15 -5.88 4.31
N THR A 406 -19.45 -6.96 4.01
CA THR A 406 -18.61 -7.06 2.81
C THR A 406 -18.76 -8.43 2.15
N ASN A 407 -18.67 -8.43 0.83
CA ASN A 407 -18.59 -9.62 0.00
C ASN A 407 -17.48 -9.41 -1.03
N THR A 408 -16.43 -10.20 -0.92
CA THR A 408 -15.24 -10.14 -1.78
C THR A 408 -15.12 -11.43 -2.56
N ASN A 409 -14.90 -11.33 -3.86
CA ASN A 409 -14.51 -12.43 -4.72
C ASN A 409 -13.12 -12.12 -5.29
N PHE A 410 -12.27 -13.11 -5.33
CA PHE A 410 -10.91 -13.00 -5.86
C PHE A 410 -10.62 -14.22 -6.72
N ASP A 411 -10.07 -13.99 -7.89
CA ASP A 411 -9.65 -15.01 -8.83
C ASP A 411 -8.17 -14.82 -9.14
N LEU A 412 -7.38 -15.88 -9.04
CA LEU A 412 -5.97 -15.95 -9.41
C LEU A 412 -5.80 -17.04 -10.45
N SER A 413 -5.07 -16.77 -11.50
CA SER A 413 -4.66 -17.73 -12.52
C SER A 413 -3.17 -17.60 -12.78
N GLN A 414 -2.43 -18.67 -12.55
CA GLN A 414 -0.99 -18.74 -12.75
C GLN A 414 -0.68 -19.80 -13.79
N TYR A 415 0.16 -19.47 -14.76
CA TYR A 415 0.55 -20.37 -15.84
C TYR A 415 2.06 -20.27 -16.08
N VAL A 416 2.71 -21.43 -16.16
CA VAL A 416 4.04 -21.59 -16.76
C VAL A 416 3.83 -22.29 -18.09
N PRO A 417 3.92 -21.60 -19.23
CA PRO A 417 3.73 -22.20 -20.54
C PRO A 417 4.83 -23.20 -20.87
N ASP A 418 4.52 -24.22 -21.66
CA ASP A 418 5.49 -25.17 -22.19
C ASP A 418 6.25 -24.56 -23.37
N TYR A 419 7.56 -24.77 -23.39
CA TYR A 419 8.48 -24.24 -24.38
C TYR A 419 8.81 -25.19 -25.54
N SER A 420 8.13 -26.30 -25.68
CA SER A 420 8.34 -27.22 -26.80
C SER A 420 8.15 -26.55 -28.19
N CYS A 421 7.55 -25.36 -28.23
CA CYS A 421 7.40 -24.56 -29.46
C CYS A 421 7.83 -23.09 -29.24
N PRO A 422 9.14 -22.77 -29.35
CA PRO A 422 9.62 -21.39 -29.22
C PRO A 422 9.00 -20.39 -30.18
N ALA A 423 8.66 -20.87 -31.41
CA ALA A 423 7.98 -20.06 -32.42
C ALA A 423 6.51 -19.74 -32.04
N CYS A 424 5.92 -20.51 -31.11
CA CYS A 424 4.54 -20.31 -30.62
C CYS A 424 4.48 -19.38 -29.41
N LEU A 425 5.60 -19.05 -28.78
CA LEU A 425 5.65 -18.22 -27.58
C LEU A 425 4.87 -16.89 -27.71
N PRO A 426 4.99 -16.11 -28.78
CA PRO A 426 4.22 -14.89 -28.94
C PRO A 426 2.70 -15.12 -29.05
N GLU A 427 2.29 -16.25 -29.64
CA GLU A 427 0.87 -16.60 -29.80
C GLU A 427 0.31 -17.29 -28.55
N VAL A 428 1.11 -18.13 -27.89
CA VAL A 428 0.74 -18.84 -26.64
C VAL A 428 0.59 -17.87 -25.48
N LEU A 429 1.38 -16.82 -25.41
CA LEU A 429 1.28 -15.80 -24.36
C LEU A 429 -0.01 -14.97 -24.42
N PHE A 430 -0.66 -14.89 -25.60
CA PHE A 430 -1.80 -14.00 -25.82
C PHE A 430 -3.10 -14.68 -26.26
N GLN A 431 -3.09 -15.98 -26.59
CA GLN A 431 -4.28 -16.71 -27.06
C GLN A 431 -4.59 -17.95 -26.20
N GLN A 432 -5.85 -18.11 -25.82
CA GLN A 432 -6.39 -19.31 -25.20
C GLN A 432 -6.97 -20.27 -26.26
N PRO A 433 -6.98 -21.58 -26.04
CA PRO A 433 -6.48 -22.38 -24.92
C PRO A 433 -5.06 -22.93 -25.16
N PHE A 434 -4.27 -23.00 -24.10
CA PHE A 434 -2.92 -23.55 -24.14
C PHE A 434 -2.98 -25.07 -24.37
N ALA A 435 -2.25 -25.53 -25.37
CA ALA A 435 -2.25 -26.97 -25.71
C ALA A 435 -1.45 -27.82 -24.70
N ILE A 436 -0.42 -27.25 -24.06
CA ILE A 436 0.42 -27.93 -23.06
C ILE A 436 0.82 -26.92 -21.98
N ARG A 437 0.69 -27.30 -20.72
CA ARG A 437 1.03 -26.48 -19.54
C ARG A 437 2.08 -27.21 -18.71
N THR A 438 3.18 -26.54 -18.38
CA THR A 438 4.15 -27.07 -17.44
C THR A 438 3.59 -26.97 -16.02
N LEU A 439 2.87 -25.88 -15.71
CA LEU A 439 2.10 -25.66 -14.49
C LEU A 439 0.92 -24.76 -14.82
N GLY A 440 -0.27 -25.15 -14.42
CA GLY A 440 -1.46 -24.31 -14.43
C GLY A 440 -2.10 -24.35 -13.04
N ASN A 441 -2.29 -23.21 -12.41
CA ASN A 441 -2.95 -23.08 -11.12
C ASN A 441 -4.02 -22.02 -11.22
N ALA A 442 -5.21 -22.32 -10.76
CA ALA A 442 -6.27 -21.35 -10.62
C ALA A 442 -6.85 -21.44 -9.19
N VAL A 443 -7.02 -20.30 -8.57
CA VAL A 443 -7.57 -20.16 -7.20
C VAL A 443 -8.69 -19.15 -7.24
N GLY A 444 -9.87 -19.55 -6.79
CA GLY A 444 -10.97 -18.64 -6.50
C GLY A 444 -11.13 -18.50 -4.99
N GLU A 445 -11.21 -17.30 -4.47
CA GLU A 445 -11.51 -17.06 -3.06
C GLU A 445 -12.75 -16.21 -2.91
N LYS A 446 -13.59 -16.57 -1.96
CA LYS A 446 -14.78 -15.82 -1.61
C LYS A 446 -14.80 -15.56 -0.12
N THR A 447 -14.84 -14.29 0.25
CA THR A 447 -14.92 -13.84 1.64
C THR A 447 -16.21 -13.06 1.86
N LYS A 448 -16.97 -13.41 2.89
CA LYS A 448 -18.14 -12.66 3.34
C LYS A 448 -18.01 -12.35 4.80
N GLN A 449 -18.15 -11.08 5.15
CA GLN A 449 -18.12 -10.64 6.54
C GLN A 449 -19.38 -9.86 6.88
N GLN A 450 -19.90 -10.10 8.07
CA GLN A 450 -21.00 -9.34 8.65
C GLN A 450 -20.65 -9.01 10.09
N SER A 451 -20.84 -7.75 10.48
CA SER A 451 -20.53 -7.37 11.85
C SER A 451 -21.44 -6.27 12.37
N VAL A 452 -21.68 -6.31 13.65
CA VAL A 452 -22.24 -5.20 14.43
C VAL A 452 -21.16 -4.66 15.33
N PHE A 453 -21.10 -3.35 15.46
CA PHE A 453 -20.12 -2.67 16.31
C PHE A 453 -20.76 -1.51 17.05
N ALA A 454 -20.21 -1.21 18.20
CA ALA A 454 -20.62 -0.05 18.99
C ALA A 454 -19.45 0.45 19.83
N GLU A 455 -19.44 1.74 20.07
CA GLU A 455 -18.55 2.42 21.02
C GLU A 455 -19.36 3.42 21.85
N VAL A 456 -19.06 3.48 23.12
CA VAL A 456 -19.64 4.43 24.05
C VAL A 456 -18.51 5.09 24.82
N SER A 457 -18.53 6.41 24.90
CA SER A 457 -17.65 7.17 25.77
C SER A 457 -18.44 8.09 26.70
N TYR A 458 -17.89 8.31 27.90
CA TYR A 458 -18.50 9.14 28.90
C TYR A 458 -17.47 10.04 29.55
N ASP A 459 -17.77 11.35 29.56
CA ASP A 459 -16.99 12.34 30.31
C ASP A 459 -17.35 12.26 31.78
N ILE A 460 -16.53 11.52 32.56
CA ILE A 460 -16.71 11.34 34.02
C ILE A 460 -16.56 12.68 34.71
N THR A 461 -15.62 13.47 34.25
CA THR A 461 -15.39 14.87 34.62
C THR A 461 -14.97 15.64 33.39
N SER A 462 -14.79 16.96 33.49
CA SER A 462 -14.20 17.78 32.42
C SER A 462 -12.78 17.35 31.99
N GLN A 463 -12.09 16.57 32.84
CA GLN A 463 -10.72 16.09 32.57
C GLN A 463 -10.64 14.61 32.22
N PHE A 464 -11.58 13.79 32.70
CA PHE A 464 -11.54 12.34 32.54
C PHE A 464 -12.67 11.83 31.63
N THR A 465 -12.30 11.16 30.55
CA THR A 465 -13.22 10.45 29.66
C THR A 465 -12.86 8.96 29.65
N ALA A 466 -13.86 8.09 29.88
CA ALA A 466 -13.70 6.65 29.65
C ALA A 466 -14.51 6.21 28.44
N GLY A 467 -13.93 5.33 27.64
CA GLY A 467 -14.60 4.76 26.48
C GLY A 467 -14.45 3.25 26.44
N VAL A 468 -15.50 2.59 25.96
CA VAL A 468 -15.51 1.14 25.69
C VAL A 468 -16.16 0.88 24.34
N GLY A 469 -15.62 -0.05 23.60
CA GLY A 469 -16.13 -0.44 22.30
C GLY A 469 -16.07 -1.94 22.09
N GLY A 470 -16.79 -2.41 21.11
CA GLY A 470 -16.76 -3.80 20.71
C GLY A 470 -17.35 -4.03 19.33
N ARG A 471 -16.79 -5.00 18.62
CA ARG A 471 -17.31 -5.50 17.33
C ARG A 471 -17.47 -7.00 17.40
N TYR A 472 -18.64 -7.47 17.11
CA TYR A 472 -18.91 -8.88 16.88
C TYR A 472 -19.01 -9.14 15.37
N LEU A 473 -18.13 -9.99 14.88
CA LEU A 473 -17.99 -10.27 13.45
C LEU A 473 -18.20 -11.76 13.21
N LYS A 474 -18.93 -12.07 12.13
CA LYS A 474 -19.01 -13.40 11.50
C LYS A 474 -18.30 -13.33 10.17
N ASP A 475 -17.35 -14.23 10.00
CA ASP A 475 -16.52 -14.36 8.80
C ASP A 475 -16.78 -15.71 8.14
N TYR A 476 -16.86 -15.72 6.82
CA TYR A 476 -16.95 -16.89 5.98
C TYR A 476 -15.92 -16.77 4.87
N ILE A 477 -15.03 -17.76 4.79
CA ILE A 477 -14.01 -17.86 3.76
C ILE A 477 -14.22 -19.18 3.03
N GLU A 478 -14.16 -19.14 1.71
CA GLU A 478 -14.22 -20.30 0.83
C GLU A 478 -13.17 -20.14 -0.27
N SER A 479 -12.31 -21.14 -0.41
CA SER A 479 -11.38 -21.24 -1.54
C SER A 479 -11.92 -22.28 -2.52
N LEU A 480 -12.13 -21.85 -3.75
CA LEU A 480 -12.52 -22.68 -4.88
C LEU A 480 -11.26 -22.94 -5.70
N ASN A 481 -10.81 -24.18 -5.71
CA ASN A 481 -9.63 -24.56 -6.47
C ASN A 481 -10.08 -25.35 -7.70
N PRO A 482 -10.20 -24.69 -8.88
CA PRO A 482 -10.73 -25.35 -10.09
C PRO A 482 -9.80 -26.40 -10.66
N ALA A 483 -8.67 -26.66 -10.34
CA ALA A 483 -7.69 -27.69 -10.70
C ALA A 483 -6.29 -27.11 -10.86
N ALA A 484 -5.29 -27.83 -10.38
CA ALA A 484 -3.90 -27.64 -10.81
C ALA A 484 -3.61 -28.71 -11.87
N GLU A 485 -3.22 -28.29 -13.06
CA GLU A 485 -2.84 -29.18 -14.16
C GLU A 485 -1.38 -28.95 -14.52
N GLY A 486 -0.64 -29.96 -14.87
CA GLY A 486 0.66 -29.80 -15.46
C GLY A 486 1.67 -30.90 -15.18
N LEU A 487 2.74 -30.89 -15.96
CA LEU A 487 3.82 -31.87 -15.92
C LEU A 487 4.55 -31.93 -14.58
N LEU A 488 4.73 -30.76 -13.92
CA LEU A 488 5.44 -30.67 -12.62
C LEU A 488 4.63 -31.19 -11.43
N VAL A 489 3.32 -31.34 -11.57
CA VAL A 489 2.42 -31.72 -10.46
C VAL A 489 1.76 -33.08 -10.67
N GLY A 490 2.12 -33.81 -11.73
CA GLY A 490 1.61 -35.16 -11.99
C GLY A 490 0.13 -35.23 -12.39
N GLY A 491 -0.48 -34.09 -12.74
CA GLY A 491 -1.88 -33.96 -13.20
C GLY A 491 -2.90 -34.28 -12.10
N PHE A 492 -3.66 -33.29 -11.66
CA PHE A 492 -4.91 -33.56 -10.93
C PHE A 492 -6.04 -33.69 -11.95
N GLU A 493 -6.62 -34.88 -12.07
CA GLU A 493 -7.75 -35.12 -13.00
C GLU A 493 -9.04 -34.50 -12.49
N ASP A 494 -9.18 -34.28 -11.17
CA ASP A 494 -10.37 -33.71 -10.54
C ASP A 494 -10.03 -32.49 -9.68
N ALA A 495 -10.85 -31.45 -9.78
CA ALA A 495 -10.75 -30.29 -8.88
C ALA A 495 -10.96 -30.77 -7.42
N PRO A 496 -10.01 -30.44 -6.51
CA PRO A 496 -10.20 -30.77 -5.11
C PRO A 496 -11.45 -30.07 -4.55
N PRO A 497 -12.12 -30.65 -3.54
CA PRO A 497 -13.30 -30.01 -2.97
C PRO A 497 -12.98 -28.63 -2.41
N PRO A 498 -13.92 -27.67 -2.48
CA PRO A 498 -13.75 -26.36 -1.89
C PRO A 498 -13.36 -26.45 -0.42
N VAL A 499 -12.38 -25.64 -0.02
CA VAL A 499 -11.99 -25.51 1.38
C VAL A 499 -12.59 -24.24 1.93
N GLY A 500 -13.34 -24.35 3.01
CA GLY A 500 -13.98 -23.18 3.59
C GLY A 500 -14.11 -23.30 5.10
N GLY A 501 -14.26 -22.13 5.73
CA GLY A 501 -14.43 -22.04 7.17
C GLY A 501 -15.32 -20.87 7.57
N ARG A 502 -15.88 -20.97 8.78
CA ARG A 502 -16.62 -19.90 9.43
C ARG A 502 -15.98 -19.59 10.75
N SER A 503 -15.76 -18.32 11.00
CA SER A 503 -15.31 -17.86 12.30
C SER A 503 -16.23 -16.80 12.89
N SER A 504 -16.25 -16.73 14.21
CA SER A 504 -16.95 -15.66 14.95
C SER A 504 -15.96 -15.05 15.93
N ILE A 505 -15.78 -13.76 15.82
CA ILE A 505 -14.74 -13.06 16.55
C ILE A 505 -15.34 -11.83 17.25
N PHE A 506 -14.96 -11.65 18.51
CA PHE A 506 -15.26 -10.43 19.26
C PHE A 506 -13.98 -9.63 19.49
N ASN A 507 -14.01 -8.37 19.05
CA ASN A 507 -12.92 -7.40 19.21
C ASN A 507 -13.34 -6.30 20.15
N PRO A 508 -12.98 -6.38 21.44
CA PRO A 508 -13.19 -5.31 22.39
C PRO A 508 -12.07 -4.27 22.32
N SER A 509 -12.44 -3.04 22.73
CA SER A 509 -11.50 -1.97 23.03
C SER A 509 -11.96 -1.21 24.28
N ALA A 510 -11.03 -0.63 24.99
CA ALA A 510 -11.31 0.26 26.12
C ALA A 510 -10.19 1.28 26.25
N TYR A 511 -10.55 2.51 26.65
CA TYR A 511 -9.59 3.55 26.92
C TYR A 511 -10.01 4.44 28.10
N LEU A 512 -9.02 5.04 28.71
CA LEU A 512 -9.19 6.15 29.64
C LEU A 512 -8.33 7.31 29.16
N ARG A 513 -8.94 8.48 28.98
CA ARG A 513 -8.27 9.72 28.59
C ARG A 513 -8.28 10.68 29.76
N PHE A 514 -7.16 11.30 30.01
CA PHE A 514 -6.99 12.36 31.01
C PHE A 514 -6.50 13.63 30.31
N LYS A 515 -7.36 14.64 30.25
CA LYS A 515 -7.05 15.98 29.72
C LYS A 515 -6.53 16.83 30.87
N ALA A 516 -5.22 16.83 31.10
CA ALA A 516 -4.58 17.56 32.19
C ALA A 516 -4.71 19.08 32.03
N SER A 517 -4.73 19.55 30.76
CA SER A 517 -5.00 20.93 30.35
C SER A 517 -5.55 20.94 28.93
N GLU A 518 -5.85 22.11 28.37
CA GLU A 518 -6.22 22.25 26.96
C GLU A 518 -5.09 21.81 26.00
N ASP A 519 -3.86 21.88 26.48
CA ASP A 519 -2.64 21.59 25.71
C ASP A 519 -2.02 20.23 26.04
N MET A 520 -2.62 19.43 26.94
CA MET A 520 -2.00 18.19 27.44
C MET A 520 -3.03 17.08 27.68
N THR A 521 -2.94 16.04 26.88
CA THR A 521 -3.79 14.85 26.97
C THR A 521 -2.91 13.61 27.18
N TYR A 522 -3.29 12.79 28.16
CA TYR A 522 -2.73 11.45 28.39
C TYR A 522 -3.82 10.40 28.16
N TYR A 523 -3.45 9.22 27.71
CA TYR A 523 -4.40 8.12 27.60
C TYR A 523 -3.75 6.77 27.87
N ILE A 524 -4.57 5.84 28.30
CA ILE A 524 -4.26 4.42 28.29
C ILE A 524 -5.33 3.70 27.48
N GLN A 525 -4.91 2.73 26.68
CA GLN A 525 -5.79 1.97 25.78
C GLN A 525 -5.45 0.48 25.82
N ALA A 526 -6.47 -0.37 25.73
CA ALA A 526 -6.34 -1.78 25.42
C ALA A 526 -7.28 -2.09 24.26
N ALA A 527 -6.73 -2.63 23.16
CA ALA A 527 -7.50 -2.96 21.96
C ALA A 527 -7.10 -4.32 21.40
N LYS A 528 -8.10 -5.03 20.85
CA LYS A 528 -7.91 -6.30 20.18
C LYS A 528 -8.18 -6.16 18.69
N GLY A 529 -7.29 -6.73 17.86
CA GLY A 529 -7.45 -6.93 16.42
C GLY A 529 -7.35 -8.40 16.06
N PHE A 530 -7.67 -8.71 14.83
CA PHE A 530 -7.52 -10.04 14.27
C PHE A 530 -7.30 -9.94 12.76
N ARG A 531 -6.74 -11.03 12.21
CA ARG A 531 -6.70 -11.31 10.78
C ARG A 531 -7.38 -12.64 10.55
N SER A 532 -8.17 -12.75 9.48
CA SER A 532 -8.90 -13.99 9.12
C SER A 532 -7.92 -15.12 8.80
N GLY A 533 -8.38 -16.36 8.90
CA GLY A 533 -7.60 -17.52 8.48
C GLY A 533 -7.33 -17.48 6.97
N ALA A 534 -6.22 -18.09 6.58
CA ALA A 534 -5.72 -18.16 5.21
C ALA A 534 -6.04 -19.55 4.62
N PRO A 535 -6.77 -19.67 3.52
CA PRO A 535 -6.89 -20.95 2.81
C PRO A 535 -5.58 -21.26 2.08
N ASN A 536 -5.13 -22.49 2.20
CA ASN A 536 -3.98 -23.01 1.49
C ASN A 536 -4.38 -23.63 0.14
N GLN A 537 -3.46 -23.60 -0.81
CA GLN A 537 -3.63 -24.26 -2.09
C GLN A 537 -3.53 -25.80 -1.90
N PRO A 538 -4.31 -26.61 -2.61
CA PRO A 538 -4.26 -28.07 -2.49
C PRO A 538 -2.88 -28.67 -2.69
N LEU A 539 -2.08 -28.13 -3.62
CA LEU A 539 -0.70 -28.56 -3.85
C LEU A 539 0.16 -28.58 -2.60
N SER A 540 -0.16 -27.71 -1.63
CA SER A 540 0.63 -27.57 -0.40
C SER A 540 0.17 -28.50 0.75
N TYR A 541 -0.98 -29.15 0.67
CA TYR A 541 -1.53 -30.00 1.76
C TYR A 541 -2.18 -31.30 1.34
N ASP A 542 -2.46 -31.54 0.05
CA ASP A 542 -3.10 -32.77 -0.42
C ASP A 542 -2.25 -34.00 -0.06
N PRO A 543 -2.82 -35.02 0.61
CA PRO A 543 -2.08 -36.21 1.00
C PRO A 543 -1.60 -37.06 -0.20
N ASN A 544 -2.12 -36.82 -1.40
CA ASN A 544 -1.67 -37.47 -2.63
C ASN A 544 -0.83 -36.49 -3.51
N GLY A 545 -0.64 -35.24 -3.05
CA GLY A 545 0.06 -34.21 -3.79
C GLY A 545 1.59 -34.24 -3.58
N PRO A 546 2.31 -33.36 -4.27
CA PRO A 546 3.77 -33.28 -4.23
C PRO A 546 4.35 -32.97 -2.83
N CYS A 547 3.54 -32.40 -1.95
CA CYS A 547 3.93 -31.96 -0.61
C CYS A 547 3.41 -32.88 0.51
N ALA A 548 2.82 -34.04 0.20
CA ALA A 548 2.17 -34.91 1.17
C ALA A 548 3.01 -35.21 2.41
N ASP A 549 4.27 -35.56 2.24
CA ASP A 549 5.19 -35.91 3.32
C ASP A 549 5.57 -34.71 4.19
N THR A 550 5.69 -33.52 3.59
CA THR A 550 6.14 -32.31 4.27
C THR A 550 4.97 -31.53 4.90
N ALA A 551 3.79 -31.59 4.32
CA ALA A 551 2.61 -30.91 4.81
C ALA A 551 2.24 -31.34 6.24
N ALA A 552 2.20 -32.66 6.48
CA ALA A 552 1.90 -33.20 7.80
C ALA A 552 2.98 -32.82 8.84
N ALA A 553 4.27 -32.87 8.45
CA ALA A 553 5.39 -32.51 9.33
C ALA A 553 5.40 -31.01 9.69
N ASN A 554 4.99 -30.17 8.79
CA ASN A 554 4.93 -28.70 8.96
C ASN A 554 3.59 -28.20 9.53
N GLY A 555 2.64 -29.09 9.83
CA GLY A 555 1.33 -28.74 10.38
C GLY A 555 0.47 -27.90 9.41
N VAL A 556 0.67 -28.07 8.09
CA VAL A 556 -0.09 -27.38 7.06
C VAL A 556 -1.54 -27.87 7.09
N LYS A 557 -2.47 -26.94 7.25
CA LYS A 557 -3.91 -27.20 7.22
C LYS A 557 -4.50 -26.63 5.93
N PRO A 558 -5.63 -27.15 5.45
CA PRO A 558 -6.35 -26.55 4.34
C PRO A 558 -6.75 -25.08 4.59
N LEU A 559 -7.02 -24.72 5.85
CA LEU A 559 -7.32 -23.37 6.31
C LEU A 559 -6.59 -23.13 7.63
N THR A 560 -5.85 -22.02 7.74
CA THR A 560 -5.24 -21.62 9.00
C THR A 560 -6.27 -21.06 9.98
N ASP A 561 -5.96 -21.06 11.26
CA ASP A 561 -6.77 -20.38 12.26
C ASP A 561 -6.54 -18.85 12.20
N PRO A 562 -7.56 -18.02 12.49
CA PRO A 562 -7.38 -16.58 12.63
C PRO A 562 -6.35 -16.23 13.70
N ASP A 563 -5.43 -15.33 13.39
CA ASP A 563 -4.51 -14.78 14.39
C ASP A 563 -5.12 -13.55 15.09
N LYS A 564 -4.63 -13.26 16.28
CA LYS A 564 -5.20 -12.26 17.18
C LYS A 564 -4.10 -11.44 17.84
N LEU A 565 -4.32 -10.14 17.92
CA LEU A 565 -3.42 -9.21 18.56
C LEU A 565 -4.12 -8.46 19.68
N TRP A 566 -3.52 -8.44 20.86
CA TRP A 566 -3.81 -7.48 21.91
C TRP A 566 -2.70 -6.44 21.98
N THR A 567 -3.07 -5.17 22.00
CA THR A 567 -2.13 -4.07 22.27
C THR A 567 -2.59 -3.29 23.50
N TYR A 568 -1.64 -3.04 24.40
CA TYR A 568 -1.79 -2.18 25.57
C TYR A 568 -0.90 -0.97 25.34
N GLU A 569 -1.48 0.22 25.35
CA GLU A 569 -0.81 1.45 24.97
C GLU A 569 -0.96 2.51 26.05
N LEU A 570 0.12 3.24 26.32
CA LEU A 570 0.15 4.47 27.11
C LEU A 570 0.63 5.59 26.20
N GLY A 571 -0.16 6.64 26.04
CA GLY A 571 0.18 7.77 25.18
C GLY A 571 0.08 9.12 25.84
N SER A 572 0.80 10.06 25.28
CA SER A 572 0.76 11.49 25.62
C SER A 572 0.70 12.31 24.36
N LYS A 573 -0.20 13.27 24.30
CA LYS A 573 -0.31 14.27 23.25
C LYS A 573 -0.27 15.64 23.89
N ALA A 574 0.72 16.44 23.51
CA ALA A 574 0.93 17.72 24.19
C ALA A 574 1.38 18.80 23.21
N THR A 575 0.97 20.02 23.52
CA THR A 575 1.44 21.24 22.85
C THR A 575 2.06 22.17 23.87
N TRP A 576 3.08 22.93 23.45
CA TRP A 576 3.81 23.88 24.29
C TRP A 576 4.10 25.17 23.53
N PHE A 577 4.49 26.20 24.27
CA PHE A 577 4.90 27.51 23.73
C PHE A 577 3.81 28.13 22.84
N ASP A 578 2.57 28.26 23.38
CA ASP A 578 1.40 28.77 22.64
C ASP A 578 1.11 27.95 21.37
N LYS A 579 1.15 26.61 21.47
CA LYS A 579 0.93 25.67 20.36
C LYS A 579 1.98 25.77 19.24
N ARG A 580 3.21 26.21 19.56
CA ARG A 580 4.32 26.24 18.59
C ARG A 580 5.06 24.91 18.49
N LEU A 581 4.98 24.08 19.51
CA LEU A 581 5.55 22.73 19.54
C LEU A 581 4.44 21.74 19.89
N ALA A 582 4.20 20.76 19.01
CA ALA A 582 3.39 19.59 19.29
C ALA A 582 4.30 18.37 19.41
N ALA A 583 4.08 17.53 20.43
CA ALA A 583 4.74 16.24 20.53
C ALA A 583 3.77 15.17 21.01
N ASN A 584 3.75 14.06 20.31
CA ASN A 584 2.95 12.89 20.57
C ASN A 584 3.88 11.71 20.83
N VAL A 585 3.67 11.01 21.94
CA VAL A 585 4.45 9.83 22.35
C VAL A 585 3.50 8.68 22.61
N ALA A 586 3.85 7.48 22.16
CA ALA A 586 3.16 6.26 22.50
C ALA A 586 4.16 5.19 22.92
N LEU A 587 3.87 4.52 24.03
CA LEU A 587 4.56 3.31 24.51
C LEU A 587 3.56 2.17 24.45
N PHE A 588 3.94 1.03 23.87
CA PHE A 588 3.00 -0.07 23.71
C PHE A 588 3.63 -1.44 23.98
N HIS A 589 2.77 -2.35 24.40
CA HIS A 589 3.05 -3.78 24.54
C HIS A 589 2.07 -4.58 23.70
N GLN A 590 2.59 -5.55 22.94
CA GLN A 590 1.81 -6.40 22.02
C GLN A 590 1.87 -7.86 22.44
N LYS A 591 0.71 -8.56 22.34
CA LYS A 591 0.62 -10.03 22.43
C LYS A 591 -0.08 -10.55 21.19
N TRP A 592 0.67 -11.26 20.36
CA TRP A 592 0.21 -11.78 19.08
C TRP A 592 0.11 -13.30 19.15
N THR A 593 -1.10 -13.83 19.03
CA THR A 593 -1.41 -15.26 19.20
C THR A 593 -1.73 -15.87 17.86
N GLY A 594 -1.13 -17.04 17.58
CA GLY A 594 -1.35 -17.81 16.37
C GLY A 594 -0.80 -17.12 15.12
N VAL A 595 0.37 -16.49 15.21
CA VAL A 595 1.01 -15.74 14.10
C VAL A 595 0.95 -16.51 12.80
N GLN A 596 0.34 -15.94 11.78
CA GLN A 596 0.32 -16.55 10.45
C GLN A 596 1.62 -16.24 9.72
N LEU A 597 2.31 -17.29 9.32
CA LEU A 597 3.60 -17.25 8.62
C LEU A 597 3.52 -18.08 7.35
N THR A 598 4.47 -17.87 6.45
CA THR A 598 4.69 -18.72 5.29
C THR A 598 5.72 -19.80 5.63
N ALA A 599 5.38 -21.04 5.38
CA ALA A 599 6.29 -22.18 5.41
C ALA A 599 6.60 -22.60 3.97
N THR A 600 7.85 -22.43 3.52
CA THR A 600 8.32 -22.99 2.25
C THR A 600 8.62 -24.46 2.47
N GLN A 601 7.88 -25.33 1.82
CA GLN A 601 8.00 -26.77 1.97
C GLN A 601 9.13 -27.33 1.09
N ALA A 602 9.71 -28.47 1.46
CA ALA A 602 10.78 -29.11 0.70
C ALA A 602 10.36 -29.51 -0.74
N CYS A 603 9.06 -29.61 -1.00
CA CYS A 603 8.48 -29.82 -2.34
C CYS A 603 8.49 -28.53 -3.22
N GLY A 604 8.93 -27.37 -2.68
CA GLY A 604 9.00 -26.10 -3.38
C GLY A 604 7.76 -25.22 -3.30
N PHE A 605 6.64 -25.69 -2.71
CA PHE A 605 5.42 -24.91 -2.55
C PHE A 605 5.35 -24.21 -1.19
N ASN A 606 4.83 -23.01 -1.20
CA ASN A 606 4.56 -22.24 0.02
C ASN A 606 3.20 -22.59 0.62
N ALA A 607 3.13 -22.60 1.95
CA ALA A 607 1.88 -22.75 2.69
C ALA A 607 1.79 -21.76 3.84
N ALA A 608 0.60 -21.22 4.07
CA ALA A 608 0.32 -20.47 5.28
C ALA A 608 0.15 -21.42 6.47
N VAL A 609 0.81 -21.10 7.59
CA VAL A 609 0.73 -21.87 8.84
C VAL A 609 0.56 -20.94 10.04
N ASN A 610 -0.01 -21.45 11.14
CA ASN A 610 0.03 -20.74 12.42
C ASN A 610 1.35 -21.08 13.10
N GLY A 611 2.34 -20.19 13.00
CA GLY A 611 3.73 -20.42 13.38
C GLY A 611 4.05 -20.33 14.88
N GLY A 612 3.06 -19.97 15.73
CA GLY A 612 3.22 -19.83 17.17
C GLY A 612 2.69 -18.51 17.70
N ASP A 613 3.16 -18.10 18.87
CA ASP A 613 2.80 -16.84 19.52
C ASP A 613 4.01 -15.91 19.60
N ALA A 614 3.79 -14.62 19.45
CA ALA A 614 4.82 -13.59 19.61
C ALA A 614 4.39 -12.51 20.61
N SER A 615 5.37 -11.81 21.17
CA SER A 615 5.13 -10.66 22.03
C SER A 615 6.20 -9.61 21.80
N GLY A 616 5.84 -8.34 21.93
CA GLY A 616 6.78 -7.24 21.70
C GLY A 616 6.45 -5.98 22.45
N ASN A 617 7.42 -5.07 22.46
CA ASN A 617 7.30 -3.72 23.01
C ASN A 617 7.77 -2.72 21.98
N GLY A 618 7.26 -1.50 22.07
CA GLY A 618 7.73 -0.44 21.20
C GLY A 618 7.44 0.95 21.76
N ALA A 619 8.07 1.92 21.13
CA ALA A 619 7.93 3.34 21.42
C ALA A 619 7.82 4.14 20.13
N GLU A 620 7.03 5.19 20.12
CA GLU A 620 6.78 6.08 18.99
C GLU A 620 6.85 7.53 19.46
N LEU A 621 7.47 8.38 18.67
CA LEU A 621 7.59 9.82 18.87
C LEU A 621 7.23 10.53 17.58
N GLU A 622 6.39 11.53 17.66
CA GLU A 622 6.11 12.51 16.61
C GLU A 622 6.21 13.91 17.17
N MET A 623 6.98 14.77 16.52
CA MET A 623 7.13 16.16 16.91
C MET A 623 6.97 17.07 15.69
N THR A 624 6.27 18.17 15.86
CA THR A 624 6.18 19.26 14.89
C THR A 624 6.38 20.57 15.62
N ALA A 625 7.29 21.42 15.11
CA ALA A 625 7.64 22.67 15.73
C ALA A 625 7.62 23.83 14.72
N GLN A 626 6.92 24.91 15.07
CA GLN A 626 7.06 26.21 14.43
C GLN A 626 8.09 27.04 15.21
N ILE A 627 9.36 26.92 14.83
CA ILE A 627 10.49 27.50 15.59
C ILE A 627 10.46 29.04 15.53
N THR A 628 10.25 29.58 14.31
CA THR A 628 10.01 31.00 14.06
C THR A 628 8.86 31.15 13.07
N LYS A 629 8.46 32.37 12.69
CA LYS A 629 7.47 32.58 11.61
C LYS A 629 7.90 31.94 10.29
N ALA A 630 9.20 31.88 10.05
CA ALA A 630 9.79 31.38 8.81
C ALA A 630 10.29 29.93 8.90
N LEU A 631 10.61 29.44 10.09
CA LEU A 631 11.29 28.15 10.27
C LEU A 631 10.39 27.16 10.99
N SER A 632 10.10 26.03 10.34
CA SER A 632 9.41 24.87 10.91
C SER A 632 10.26 23.62 10.83
N ALA A 633 10.04 22.68 11.74
CA ALA A 633 10.71 21.39 11.79
C ALA A 633 9.72 20.29 12.18
N ASN A 634 9.96 19.09 11.67
CA ASN A 634 9.28 17.87 12.11
C ASN A 634 10.30 16.76 12.39
N LEU A 635 9.95 15.87 13.33
CA LEU A 635 10.75 14.72 13.70
C LEU A 635 9.80 13.57 14.00
N THR A 636 10.11 12.40 13.45
CA THR A 636 9.51 11.13 13.86
C THR A 636 10.60 10.14 14.23
N ALA A 637 10.35 9.30 15.24
CA ALA A 637 11.25 8.22 15.61
C ALA A 637 10.42 7.07 16.19
N SER A 638 10.84 5.87 15.94
CA SER A 638 10.16 4.69 16.48
C SER A 638 11.09 3.52 16.67
N TYR A 639 10.69 2.68 17.61
CA TYR A 639 11.33 1.41 17.90
C TYR A 639 10.28 0.35 18.17
N VAL A 640 10.46 -0.85 17.63
CA VAL A 640 9.63 -2.03 17.92
C VAL A 640 10.46 -3.30 17.89
N TYR A 641 10.28 -4.14 18.89
CA TYR A 641 10.90 -5.45 18.94
C TYR A 641 9.86 -6.51 19.30
N ASN A 642 9.57 -7.42 18.34
CA ASN A 642 8.68 -8.56 18.50
C ASN A 642 9.49 -9.85 18.45
N GLU A 643 9.27 -10.77 19.40
CA GLU A 643 9.95 -12.07 19.45
C GLU A 643 8.95 -13.21 19.65
N PHE A 644 9.28 -14.39 19.14
CA PHE A 644 8.48 -15.59 19.36
C PHE A 644 8.57 -16.06 20.82
N LYS A 645 7.41 -16.30 21.41
CA LYS A 645 7.25 -16.87 22.78
C LYS A 645 6.91 -18.35 22.75
N SER A 646 6.31 -18.81 21.67
CA SER A 646 6.12 -20.20 21.32
C SER A 646 6.25 -20.36 19.81
N VAL A 647 6.69 -21.53 19.35
CA VAL A 647 6.90 -21.82 17.92
C VAL A 647 6.26 -23.15 17.60
N SER A 648 5.52 -23.22 16.51
CA SER A 648 4.92 -24.45 15.97
C SER A 648 6.01 -25.32 15.32
N PRO A 649 5.84 -26.64 15.31
CA PRO A 649 6.74 -27.54 14.56
C PRO A 649 6.79 -27.18 13.07
N GLY A 650 7.95 -27.34 12.45
CA GLY A 650 8.15 -27.18 11.01
C GLY A 650 8.35 -25.73 10.50
N VAL A 651 8.17 -24.72 11.35
CA VAL A 651 8.58 -23.35 11.00
C VAL A 651 10.06 -23.14 11.36
N GLY A 652 10.81 -22.46 10.54
CA GLY A 652 12.27 -22.30 10.69
C GLY A 652 12.74 -21.37 11.81
N TYR A 653 11.93 -21.18 12.88
CA TYR A 653 12.18 -20.26 13.98
C TYR A 653 12.33 -20.99 15.30
N ALA A 654 12.99 -20.34 16.28
CA ALA A 654 13.08 -20.77 17.67
C ALA A 654 12.39 -19.76 18.62
N VAL A 655 12.09 -20.22 19.84
CA VAL A 655 11.64 -19.33 20.91
C VAL A 655 12.73 -18.30 21.23
N GLY A 656 12.37 -17.03 21.24
CA GLY A 656 13.28 -15.91 21.41
C GLY A 656 13.77 -15.30 20.08
N ASP A 657 13.56 -15.96 18.95
CA ASP A 657 13.85 -15.35 17.66
C ASP A 657 12.96 -14.16 17.40
N ARG A 658 13.50 -13.16 16.73
CA ARG A 658 12.76 -11.99 16.27
C ARG A 658 11.76 -12.37 15.19
N VAL A 659 10.57 -11.75 15.21
CA VAL A 659 9.62 -11.82 14.08
C VAL A 659 10.24 -11.10 12.88
N PRO A 660 10.43 -11.78 11.73
CA PRO A 660 11.14 -11.22 10.59
C PRO A 660 10.29 -10.29 9.74
N GLY A 661 10.92 -9.56 8.80
CA GLY A 661 10.27 -8.83 7.71
C GLY A 661 9.97 -7.37 7.97
N ALA A 662 10.29 -6.82 9.16
CA ALA A 662 10.15 -5.39 9.43
C ALA A 662 11.37 -4.82 10.17
N PRO A 663 11.73 -3.54 9.98
CA PRO A 663 12.81 -2.89 10.72
C PRO A 663 12.44 -2.73 12.20
N GLU A 664 13.44 -2.75 13.09
CA GLU A 664 13.23 -2.43 14.50
C GLU A 664 13.02 -0.94 14.72
N GLU A 665 13.71 -0.13 13.96
CA GLU A 665 13.75 1.32 14.12
C GLU A 665 13.58 2.02 12.80
N ASN A 666 12.85 3.11 12.82
CA ASN A 666 12.85 4.10 11.76
C ASN A 666 12.79 5.52 12.35
N ALA A 667 13.31 6.48 11.61
CA ALA A 667 13.26 7.87 11.99
C ALA A 667 13.17 8.75 10.75
N SER A 668 12.50 9.90 10.88
CA SER A 668 12.58 10.94 9.85
C SER A 668 12.64 12.33 10.49
N ALA A 669 13.33 13.25 9.82
CA ALA A 669 13.42 14.65 10.23
C ALA A 669 13.28 15.53 9.01
N GLY A 670 12.57 16.66 9.15
CA GLY A 670 12.41 17.66 8.11
C GLY A 670 12.61 19.06 8.66
N LEU A 671 13.18 19.93 7.87
CA LEU A 671 13.38 21.35 8.18
C LEU A 671 12.92 22.18 6.99
N GLN A 672 12.03 23.14 7.22
CA GLN A 672 11.50 24.03 6.19
C GLN A 672 11.72 25.49 6.60
N TYR A 673 12.24 26.28 5.67
CA TYR A 673 12.39 27.72 5.80
C TYR A 673 11.55 28.44 4.75
N ASN A 674 10.52 29.15 5.19
CA ASN A 674 9.66 30.00 4.35
C ASN A 674 10.25 31.40 4.28
N PHE A 675 10.25 32.00 3.08
CA PHE A 675 10.79 33.34 2.85
C PHE A 675 9.89 34.15 1.91
N SER A 676 9.98 35.48 2.03
CA SER A 676 9.39 36.41 1.07
C SER A 676 10.54 37.26 0.49
N LEU A 677 10.69 37.23 -0.83
CA LEU A 677 11.69 38.05 -1.52
C LEU A 677 11.23 39.50 -1.67
N ASN A 678 9.93 39.66 -1.91
CA ASN A 678 9.19 40.91 -1.98
C ASN A 678 7.69 40.66 -1.85
N PRO A 679 6.81 41.66 -1.83
CA PRO A 679 5.35 41.45 -1.68
C PRO A 679 4.70 40.51 -2.71
N SER A 680 5.32 40.32 -3.89
CA SER A 680 4.78 39.50 -4.96
C SER A 680 5.43 38.09 -5.07
N TRP A 681 6.58 37.89 -4.40
CA TRP A 681 7.33 36.64 -4.48
C TRP A 681 7.59 36.07 -3.08
N SER A 682 7.09 34.89 -2.86
CA SER A 682 7.38 34.07 -1.67
C SER A 682 7.95 32.72 -2.09
N GLY A 683 8.35 31.93 -1.14
CA GLY A 683 8.83 30.60 -1.40
C GLY A 683 9.24 29.86 -0.13
N TYR A 684 9.72 28.64 -0.31
CA TYR A 684 10.32 27.86 0.76
C TYR A 684 11.53 27.08 0.27
N ALA A 685 12.38 26.72 1.23
CA ALA A 685 13.42 25.71 1.08
C ALA A 685 13.20 24.64 2.14
N ARG A 686 13.19 23.36 1.74
CA ARG A 686 12.94 22.23 2.62
C ARG A 686 13.99 21.14 2.41
N ALA A 687 14.46 20.55 3.52
CA ALA A 687 15.31 19.37 3.53
C ALA A 687 14.65 18.31 4.42
N ASP A 688 14.61 17.08 3.94
CA ASP A 688 14.09 15.92 4.65
C ASP A 688 15.15 14.82 4.68
N TYR A 689 15.23 14.09 5.78
CA TYR A 689 16.03 12.90 5.94
C TYR A 689 15.19 11.81 6.57
N SER A 690 15.21 10.59 5.99
CA SER A 690 14.59 9.40 6.55
C SER A 690 15.64 8.29 6.74
N TYR A 691 15.48 7.52 7.80
CA TYR A 691 16.30 6.36 8.13
C TYR A 691 15.40 5.15 8.38
N VAL A 692 15.72 4.04 7.76
CA VAL A 692 15.13 2.72 7.97
C VAL A 692 16.23 1.80 8.51
N GLY A 693 15.97 1.16 9.65
CA GLY A 693 16.88 0.23 10.29
C GLY A 693 17.02 -1.10 9.54
N ASP A 694 17.82 -1.98 10.07
CA ASP A 694 18.07 -3.30 9.50
C ASP A 694 16.80 -4.17 9.53
N VAL A 695 16.57 -4.91 8.44
CA VAL A 695 15.46 -5.87 8.34
C VAL A 695 15.99 -7.29 8.33
N HIS A 696 15.48 -8.13 9.22
CA HIS A 696 15.80 -9.55 9.28
C HIS A 696 14.79 -10.34 8.45
N PHE A 697 15.27 -11.18 7.56
CA PHE A 697 14.50 -12.16 6.81
C PHE A 697 14.93 -13.57 7.20
N VAL A 698 13.99 -14.50 7.16
CA VAL A 698 14.28 -15.94 7.29
C VAL A 698 13.67 -16.66 6.12
N PHE A 699 14.49 -17.33 5.35
CA PHE A 699 14.10 -18.07 4.16
C PHE A 699 14.27 -19.57 4.39
N GLY A 700 13.31 -20.36 3.88
CA GLY A 700 13.26 -21.80 4.10
C GLY A 700 12.62 -22.19 5.43
N THR A 701 12.64 -23.51 5.74
CA THR A 701 12.03 -24.07 6.94
C THR A 701 12.96 -25.10 7.62
N GLY A 702 12.75 -25.32 8.91
CA GLY A 702 13.51 -26.30 9.69
C GLY A 702 15.02 -25.99 9.75
N PRO A 703 15.88 -27.02 9.85
CA PRO A 703 17.33 -26.85 9.99
C PRO A 703 18.01 -26.20 8.77
N ALA A 704 17.34 -26.14 7.62
CA ALA A 704 17.82 -25.52 6.39
C ALA A 704 17.44 -24.04 6.27
N ALA A 705 16.71 -23.48 7.24
CA ALA A 705 16.35 -22.07 7.25
C ALA A 705 17.60 -21.19 7.31
N THR A 706 17.65 -20.18 6.45
CA THR A 706 18.76 -19.23 6.36
C THR A 706 18.29 -17.85 6.81
N THR A 707 19.02 -17.24 7.73
CA THR A 707 18.76 -15.85 8.14
C THR A 707 19.55 -14.91 7.23
N TYR A 708 18.86 -13.91 6.70
CA TYR A 708 19.47 -12.84 5.91
C TYR A 708 19.20 -11.49 6.58
N LEU A 709 20.25 -10.67 6.71
CA LEU A 709 20.17 -9.32 7.24
C LEU A 709 20.27 -8.32 6.09
N GLN A 710 19.17 -7.64 5.79
CA GLN A 710 19.17 -6.47 4.92
C GLN A 710 19.62 -5.27 5.74
N GLY A 711 20.74 -4.66 5.38
CA GLY A 711 21.28 -3.51 6.08
C GLY A 711 20.38 -2.27 5.94
N GLY A 712 20.31 -1.50 7.01
CA GLY A 712 19.56 -0.25 7.05
C GLY A 712 20.12 0.83 6.13
N PHE A 713 19.29 1.82 5.81
CA PHE A 713 19.68 2.92 4.92
C PHE A 713 19.06 4.25 5.34
N GLY A 714 19.71 5.34 4.91
CA GLY A 714 19.19 6.70 5.04
C GLY A 714 19.08 7.37 3.69
N GLN A 715 18.03 8.17 3.51
CA GLN A 715 17.75 8.93 2.29
C GLN A 715 17.55 10.41 2.63
N ALA A 716 18.15 11.29 1.83
CA ALA A 716 18.00 12.73 1.94
C ALA A 716 17.29 13.29 0.71
N ASN A 717 16.32 14.17 0.92
CA ASN A 717 15.59 14.88 -0.12
C ASN A 717 15.69 16.39 0.10
N PHE A 718 15.58 17.16 -0.99
CA PHE A 718 15.61 18.62 -0.94
C PHE A 718 14.59 19.21 -1.91
N ARG A 719 13.92 20.30 -1.50
CA ARG A 719 12.98 21.07 -2.31
C ARG A 719 13.19 22.57 -2.14
N PHE A 720 12.99 23.30 -3.23
CA PHE A 720 13.04 24.74 -3.25
C PHE A 720 11.95 25.26 -4.16
N GLN A 721 10.99 26.00 -3.61
CA GLN A 721 9.88 26.56 -4.36
C GLN A 721 9.91 28.09 -4.35
N LEU A 722 9.54 28.66 -5.49
CA LEU A 722 9.20 30.07 -5.66
C LEU A 722 7.74 30.21 -6.09
N GLN A 723 7.01 31.08 -5.44
CA GLN A 723 5.61 31.35 -5.70
C GLN A 723 5.40 32.80 -6.14
N HIS A 724 4.69 33.00 -7.25
CA HIS A 724 4.26 34.31 -7.73
C HIS A 724 2.77 34.26 -8.09
N ALA A 725 1.93 34.88 -7.29
CA ALA A 725 0.47 34.82 -7.44
C ALA A 725 -0.01 33.36 -7.58
N ALA A 726 -0.69 33.00 -8.66
CA ALA A 726 -1.21 31.66 -8.93
C ALA A 726 -0.14 30.66 -9.43
N LEU A 727 1.09 31.11 -9.72
CA LEU A 727 2.12 30.28 -10.35
C LEU A 727 3.23 29.92 -9.36
N GLY A 728 3.49 28.63 -9.16
CA GLY A 728 4.59 28.05 -8.42
C GLY A 728 5.65 27.45 -9.36
N LEU A 729 6.92 27.63 -9.01
CA LEU A 729 8.05 26.96 -9.64
C LEU A 729 8.86 26.25 -8.56
N GLU A 730 8.97 24.93 -8.64
CA GLU A 730 9.69 24.12 -7.69
C GLU A 730 10.88 23.41 -8.33
N PHE A 731 12.01 23.34 -7.62
CA PHE A 731 13.17 22.52 -7.91
C PHE A 731 13.24 21.44 -6.82
N PHE A 732 13.41 20.19 -7.20
CA PHE A 732 13.49 19.10 -6.25
C PHE A 732 14.65 18.13 -6.55
N ALA A 733 15.18 17.55 -5.48
CA ALA A 733 16.11 16.44 -5.49
C ALA A 733 15.62 15.34 -4.56
N ARG A 734 15.33 14.15 -5.09
CA ARG A 734 15.06 12.94 -4.31
C ARG A 734 16.31 12.09 -4.25
N ASN A 735 16.53 11.38 -3.15
CA ASN A 735 17.77 10.62 -2.90
C ASN A 735 19.02 11.44 -3.25
N LEU A 736 19.13 12.65 -2.68
CA LEU A 736 20.16 13.63 -2.99
C LEU A 736 21.59 13.07 -2.90
N THR A 737 21.83 12.16 -1.95
CA THR A 737 23.13 11.49 -1.73
C THR A 737 23.39 10.35 -2.69
N ASN A 738 22.44 10.02 -3.55
CA ASN A 738 22.47 8.85 -4.45
C ASN A 738 22.77 7.54 -3.69
N LYS A 739 22.11 7.37 -2.54
CA LYS A 739 22.23 6.15 -1.72
C LYS A 739 21.73 4.95 -2.50
N ARG A 740 22.52 3.88 -2.47
CA ARG A 740 22.18 2.58 -3.05
C ARG A 740 21.90 1.63 -1.91
N ALA A 741 20.69 1.11 -1.84
CA ALA A 741 20.29 0.17 -0.81
C ALA A 741 19.14 -0.69 -1.34
N ALA A 742 19.01 -1.90 -0.83
CA ALA A 742 17.83 -2.72 -1.02
C ALA A 742 16.72 -2.24 -0.08
N GLU A 743 15.52 -2.04 -0.62
CA GLU A 743 14.30 -1.76 0.16
C GLU A 743 13.58 -3.06 0.52
N ASN A 744 13.74 -4.08 -0.31
CA ASN A 744 13.23 -5.42 -0.09
C ASN A 744 14.19 -6.46 -0.70
N THR A 745 14.28 -7.63 -0.12
CA THR A 745 15.14 -8.71 -0.60
C THR A 745 14.38 -10.02 -0.64
N GLY A 746 14.38 -10.69 -1.77
CA GLY A 746 13.91 -12.07 -1.93
C GLY A 746 14.93 -13.08 -1.42
N ASP A 747 14.53 -14.35 -1.39
CA ASP A 747 15.37 -15.46 -0.94
C ASP A 747 16.66 -15.57 -1.78
N PRO A 748 17.87 -15.41 -1.17
CA PRO A 748 19.13 -15.56 -1.87
C PRO A 748 19.34 -16.94 -2.50
N ASN A 749 18.69 -17.98 -1.94
CA ASN A 749 18.77 -19.35 -2.46
C ASN A 749 17.83 -19.57 -3.66
N GLN A 750 16.93 -18.62 -3.92
CA GLN A 750 15.98 -18.64 -5.02
C GLN A 750 16.24 -17.51 -6.03
N GLY A 751 17.52 -17.27 -6.36
CA GLY A 751 17.91 -16.25 -7.33
C GLY A 751 18.15 -14.85 -6.73
N GLY A 752 17.82 -14.63 -5.43
CA GLY A 752 18.25 -13.46 -4.67
C GLY A 752 17.86 -12.11 -5.27
N PHE A 753 16.65 -11.95 -5.77
CA PHE A 753 16.20 -10.65 -6.26
C PHE A 753 16.08 -9.63 -5.12
N ALA A 754 16.53 -8.40 -5.37
CA ALA A 754 16.34 -7.28 -4.47
C ALA A 754 15.64 -6.14 -5.20
N TYR A 755 14.76 -5.45 -4.49
CA TYR A 755 14.14 -4.22 -4.96
C TYR A 755 14.94 -3.05 -4.40
N MET A 756 15.50 -2.25 -5.29
CA MET A 756 16.49 -1.24 -4.91
C MET A 756 15.85 0.14 -4.82
N LEU A 757 16.31 0.91 -3.83
CA LEU A 757 16.01 2.33 -3.74
C LEU A 757 16.32 3.01 -5.09
N ARG A 758 15.38 3.85 -5.56
CA ARG A 758 15.57 4.60 -6.80
C ARG A 758 16.83 5.47 -6.71
N PRO A 759 17.66 5.55 -7.77
CA PRO A 759 18.80 6.44 -7.81
C PRO A 759 18.37 7.90 -7.64
N ARG A 760 19.34 8.81 -7.41
CA ARG A 760 19.06 10.24 -7.29
C ARG A 760 18.25 10.77 -8.46
N GLU A 761 17.20 11.52 -8.15
CA GLU A 761 16.35 12.22 -9.10
C GLU A 761 16.48 13.72 -8.92
N LEU A 762 16.58 14.46 -10.03
CA LEU A 762 16.64 15.91 -10.06
C LEU A 762 15.58 16.43 -11.01
N GLY A 763 14.70 17.31 -10.54
CA GLY A 763 13.57 17.75 -11.34
C GLY A 763 13.11 19.17 -11.07
N VAL A 764 12.18 19.58 -11.92
CA VAL A 764 11.49 20.87 -11.87
C VAL A 764 10.00 20.63 -12.01
N GLU A 765 9.21 21.34 -11.25
CA GLU A 765 7.75 21.36 -11.33
C GLU A 765 7.24 22.79 -11.50
N VAL A 766 6.23 22.94 -12.35
CA VAL A 766 5.44 24.16 -12.49
C VAL A 766 4.02 23.85 -12.06
N ARG A 767 3.50 24.65 -11.13
CA ARG A 767 2.15 24.51 -10.58
C ARG A 767 1.37 25.80 -10.79
N TYR A 768 0.10 25.66 -11.18
CA TYR A 768 -0.85 26.76 -11.28
C TYR A 768 -2.07 26.44 -10.43
N SER A 769 -2.48 27.38 -9.59
CA SER A 769 -3.69 27.26 -8.77
C SER A 769 -4.52 28.53 -8.86
N PHE A 770 -5.82 28.34 -9.19
CA PHE A 770 -6.78 29.44 -9.29
C PHE A 770 -8.07 29.06 -8.56
N GLU A 771 -8.50 29.93 -7.66
CA GLU A 771 -9.76 29.79 -6.92
C GLU A 771 -10.56 31.09 -6.98
N LYS A 772 -11.87 30.96 -7.17
CA LYS A 772 -12.80 32.11 -7.22
C LYS A 772 -14.14 31.72 -6.59
N PRO A 773 -14.67 32.50 -5.63
CA PRO A 773 -16.04 32.36 -5.13
C PRO A 773 -17.09 32.52 -6.25
N MET A 774 -18.14 31.69 -6.21
CA MET A 774 -19.24 31.72 -7.16
C MET A 774 -20.60 31.97 -6.47
#